data_34198e1b8d9d38d78e97727135cc33b9
#
_entry.id   34198e1b8d9d38d78e97727135cc33b9
#
_cell.length_a   1.000
_cell.length_b   1.000
_cell.length_c   1.000
_cell.angle_alpha   90.00
_cell.angle_beta   90.00
_cell.angle_gamma   90.00
#
_symmetry.space_group_name_H-M   'P 1'
#
loop_
_entity.id
_entity.type
_entity.pdbx_description
1 polymer ?
#
loop_
_entity_poly.entity_id
_entity_poly.type
_entity_poly.pdbx_seq_one_letter_code
_entity_poly.pdbx_strand_id
1 'polypeptide(L)'
;MINLKHFLSFMLIAISILFYTQLSYADSPKKGLIEEFTNASCGPCAASNPTYKSYVSNNLDVLIPIAFHPDFPGSDPFNAENPTMHNGRTQYYSVTGVPHYVFLGTVRGHPASVANIGSSVAALRTQMSPITINVTETRTGSNVSVEVEVHTSQALSNKKLRICVVEQNVVFSSPPGSNGEKEFPWVVRKMLPDHNGTTISLAADETKKFTHNFTIQSGWDKTKIYVVAFIQDDATKEVYQAAQSMVTGKFETIADRFLTSARNNTLTKKITLTNPNKNSLKFDIAVDQTSYLPNGWTATVSPTTTTLAANASTELTVTVKTKDNAGFAAIIIKATPNTTSASSPTSADFYILTEDTKYALYSGYNPWITQYINAFAQLSTYNKDLAVIPYATETIQAYPPTNFDVAIFSTSSFFGGNIIINPLSQSMLNTISAMISMRKNVLIFSDCTGFYTYTNQFNAPWEYKTFFTDLLGVNWVRADQRYSVNNNQISVLRYNVNGVDGDPVGMNIIAPSNANPQNGYNFFSDIFSIPSNSKATPCFVFNNKPSDIAGFKIDNGFAKIIYCGFDLGAFDDQGARAKLLSQAMKWLTTTTSSGGPKITLSNSTLNFDKVQVGTSKEMAFSIKNDGDEDLIISKLYNDPDYDPDGVFEITEGGTTPVTIKPGEMIAVTVKFTPKAAKKYDGSIFITSNAENAKDEVVNLIAEGAPGAGAQISANKQKLEWTSPKVKPGKSMNKDVIIFNTGSDDLVISEIKFTKNDNEVFSFVDGSEPGTVPKDDSKTITVKFSPTEENKKYEGTISITSNAKNFPSFEIQLVGESDIASSVSEAVSDNGLFRIKATPNPISLSGKIDFSLGGNSPKNINIQLIDMSGKLISSLYEQTANPGNHQLDLNAESLSSGIYFIIANIEETRVNLPLIINK
;
A
#
# COMPACT_ATOMS: atom_id res chain seq x y z
N MET A 1 -60.02 -24.11 40.69
CA MET A 1 -58.63 -24.66 40.62
C MET A 1 -58.30 -24.87 39.14
N ILE A 2 -57.74 -23.87 38.51
CA ILE A 2 -57.26 -24.00 37.12
C ILE A 2 -55.98 -24.84 37.18
N ASN A 3 -55.95 -25.89 36.41
CA ASN A 3 -54.96 -26.99 36.47
C ASN A 3 -53.60 -26.45 36.03
N LEU A 4 -52.63 -26.46 36.91
CA LEU A 4 -51.24 -25.97 36.72
C LEU A 4 -50.57 -26.53 35.46
N LYS A 5 -51.00 -27.71 34.98
CA LYS A 5 -50.53 -28.33 33.74
C LYS A 5 -50.98 -27.54 32.47
N HIS A 6 -52.15 -26.89 32.48
CA HIS A 6 -52.56 -26.09 31.34
C HIS A 6 -51.91 -24.71 31.34
N PHE A 7 -51.62 -24.19 32.53
CA PHE A 7 -50.85 -22.93 32.63
C PHE A 7 -49.38 -23.12 32.16
N LEU A 8 -48.71 -24.24 32.54
CA LEU A 8 -47.40 -24.55 32.03
C LEU A 8 -47.36 -24.87 30.52
N SER A 9 -48.40 -25.48 29.96
CA SER A 9 -48.49 -25.70 28.50
C SER A 9 -48.70 -24.41 27.74
N PHE A 10 -49.51 -23.46 28.25
CA PHE A 10 -49.71 -22.14 27.65
C PHE A 10 -48.42 -21.30 27.77
N MET A 11 -47.70 -21.40 28.88
CA MET A 11 -46.40 -20.71 29.05
C MET A 11 -45.29 -21.27 28.15
N LEU A 12 -45.28 -22.60 27.92
CA LEU A 12 -44.37 -23.25 26.96
C LEU A 12 -44.72 -22.90 25.50
N ILE A 13 -46.01 -22.79 25.15
CA ILE A 13 -46.42 -22.35 23.81
C ILE A 13 -46.14 -20.86 23.62
N ALA A 14 -46.33 -20.03 24.64
CA ALA A 14 -45.99 -18.58 24.59
C ALA A 14 -44.45 -18.34 24.53
N ILE A 15 -43.66 -19.20 25.21
CA ILE A 15 -42.19 -19.14 25.14
C ILE A 15 -41.68 -19.71 23.79
N SER A 16 -42.36 -20.68 23.16
CA SER A 16 -42.00 -21.17 21.82
C SER A 16 -42.40 -20.19 20.72
N ILE A 17 -43.36 -19.29 20.96
CA ILE A 17 -43.71 -18.22 20.03
C ILE A 17 -42.78 -17.00 20.18
N LEU A 18 -42.12 -16.81 21.33
CA LEU A 18 -41.13 -15.76 21.58
C LEU A 18 -39.70 -16.14 21.11
N PHE A 19 -39.46 -17.41 20.71
CA PHE A 19 -38.22 -17.86 20.06
C PHE A 19 -38.34 -18.03 18.54
N TYR A 20 -39.31 -17.39 17.86
CA TYR A 20 -39.05 -16.97 16.51
C TYR A 20 -38.04 -15.81 16.63
N THR A 21 -36.78 -16.17 16.81
CA THR A 21 -35.66 -15.30 16.51
C THR A 21 -35.91 -14.82 15.09
N GLN A 22 -36.27 -13.56 14.94
CA GLN A 22 -36.03 -12.87 13.68
C GLN A 22 -34.56 -13.15 13.40
N LEU A 23 -34.28 -13.93 12.37
CA LEU A 23 -32.97 -13.95 11.73
C LEU A 23 -32.76 -12.50 11.29
N SER A 24 -32.12 -11.70 12.14
CA SER A 24 -31.62 -10.40 11.76
C SER A 24 -30.57 -10.71 10.69
N TYR A 25 -30.93 -10.51 9.45
CA TYR A 25 -29.97 -10.55 8.36
C TYR A 25 -29.01 -9.38 8.60
N ALA A 26 -27.82 -9.69 9.05
CA ALA A 26 -26.77 -8.71 9.15
C ALA A 26 -26.44 -8.18 7.74
N ASP A 27 -26.02 -6.91 7.66
CA ASP A 27 -25.48 -6.35 6.44
C ASP A 27 -24.44 -7.29 5.82
N SER A 28 -24.39 -7.37 4.50
CA SER A 28 -23.48 -8.27 3.78
C SER A 28 -22.23 -7.53 3.30
N PRO A 29 -21.07 -8.20 3.18
CA PRO A 29 -19.88 -7.58 2.59
C PRO A 29 -20.18 -7.00 1.21
N LYS A 30 -19.82 -5.74 0.98
CA LYS A 30 -20.05 -5.08 -0.32
C LYS A 30 -19.11 -5.64 -1.38
N LYS A 31 -19.66 -6.00 -2.55
CA LYS A 31 -18.92 -6.36 -3.75
C LYS A 31 -18.98 -5.24 -4.77
N GLY A 32 -17.84 -4.91 -5.37
CA GLY A 32 -17.73 -3.89 -6.40
C GLY A 32 -17.97 -4.47 -7.79
N LEU A 33 -19.00 -4.02 -8.49
CA LEU A 33 -19.14 -4.31 -9.92
C LEU A 33 -18.16 -3.45 -10.71
N ILE A 34 -17.43 -4.06 -11.64
CA ILE A 34 -16.62 -3.35 -12.64
C ILE A 34 -17.02 -3.82 -14.03
N GLU A 35 -17.48 -2.88 -14.86
CA GLU A 35 -17.95 -3.11 -16.21
C GLU A 35 -16.91 -2.62 -17.20
N GLU A 36 -16.33 -3.50 -18.00
CA GLU A 36 -15.41 -3.16 -19.08
C GLU A 36 -16.17 -2.99 -20.38
N PHE A 37 -15.74 -2.02 -21.19
CA PHE A 37 -16.18 -1.82 -22.57
C PHE A 37 -14.95 -1.95 -23.46
N THR A 38 -14.94 -3.01 -24.26
CA THR A 38 -13.81 -3.42 -25.11
C THR A 38 -14.30 -3.93 -26.45
N ASN A 39 -13.41 -4.09 -27.45
CA ASN A 39 -13.81 -4.60 -28.76
C ASN A 39 -12.65 -5.33 -29.44
N ALA A 40 -12.91 -6.49 -30.03
CA ALA A 40 -11.92 -7.36 -30.68
C ALA A 40 -11.18 -6.72 -31.89
N SER A 41 -11.63 -5.57 -32.36
CA SER A 41 -10.99 -4.81 -33.44
C SER A 41 -10.38 -3.48 -32.95
N CYS A 42 -10.29 -3.28 -31.65
CA CYS A 42 -9.75 -2.07 -31.02
C CYS A 42 -8.28 -2.26 -30.64
N GLY A 43 -7.34 -1.67 -31.35
CA GLY A 43 -5.90 -1.75 -31.06
C GLY A 43 -5.53 -1.24 -29.67
N PRO A 44 -5.99 -0.05 -29.21
CA PRO A 44 -5.78 0.41 -27.82
C PRO A 44 -6.34 -0.53 -26.76
N CYS A 45 -7.41 -1.29 -27.05
CA CYS A 45 -7.94 -2.31 -26.15
C CYS A 45 -6.92 -3.43 -25.93
N ALA A 46 -6.40 -4.01 -27.01
CA ALA A 46 -5.38 -5.06 -26.93
C ALA A 46 -4.13 -4.62 -26.12
N ALA A 47 -3.76 -3.35 -26.19
CA ALA A 47 -2.63 -2.81 -25.44
C ALA A 47 -2.91 -2.65 -23.93
N SER A 48 -4.14 -2.35 -23.54
CA SER A 48 -4.50 -2.06 -22.13
C SER A 48 -5.16 -3.22 -21.38
N ASN A 49 -5.82 -4.15 -22.09
CA ASN A 49 -6.54 -5.28 -21.50
C ASN A 49 -5.65 -6.16 -20.60
N PRO A 50 -4.37 -6.44 -20.91
CA PRO A 50 -3.50 -7.20 -20.00
C PRO A 50 -3.33 -6.55 -18.63
N THR A 51 -3.16 -5.22 -18.57
CA THR A 51 -3.06 -4.45 -17.33
C THR A 51 -4.37 -4.53 -16.54
N TYR A 52 -5.48 -4.31 -17.22
CA TYR A 52 -6.82 -4.41 -16.62
C TYR A 52 -7.09 -5.81 -16.07
N LYS A 53 -6.88 -6.84 -16.88
CA LYS A 53 -7.08 -8.25 -16.51
C LYS A 53 -6.24 -8.62 -15.29
N SER A 54 -4.96 -8.24 -15.27
CA SER A 54 -4.07 -8.49 -14.13
C SER A 54 -4.58 -7.83 -12.85
N TYR A 55 -4.92 -6.53 -12.92
CA TYR A 55 -5.43 -5.80 -11.76
C TYR A 55 -6.73 -6.41 -11.22
N VAL A 56 -7.71 -6.67 -12.09
CA VAL A 56 -9.01 -7.21 -11.70
C VAL A 56 -8.87 -8.62 -11.16
N SER A 57 -8.05 -9.49 -11.80
CA SER A 57 -7.82 -10.86 -11.35
C SER A 57 -7.20 -10.94 -9.94
N ASN A 58 -6.39 -9.96 -9.56
CA ASN A 58 -5.79 -9.86 -8.23
C ASN A 58 -6.75 -9.30 -7.17
N ASN A 59 -7.96 -8.88 -7.54
CA ASN A 59 -8.96 -8.27 -6.65
C ASN A 59 -10.34 -8.94 -6.74
N LEU A 60 -10.43 -10.18 -7.25
CA LEU A 60 -11.71 -10.92 -7.37
C LEU A 60 -12.34 -11.27 -6.01
N ASP A 61 -11.58 -11.13 -4.92
CA ASP A 61 -12.10 -11.22 -3.55
C ASP A 61 -13.18 -10.16 -3.27
N VAL A 62 -13.10 -8.99 -3.89
CA VAL A 62 -14.06 -7.89 -3.72
C VAL A 62 -14.66 -7.37 -5.03
N LEU A 63 -14.03 -7.64 -6.20
CA LEU A 63 -14.53 -7.22 -7.50
C LEU A 63 -15.30 -8.32 -8.22
N ILE A 64 -16.35 -7.94 -8.90
CA ILE A 64 -17.10 -8.75 -9.85
C ILE A 64 -17.00 -8.09 -11.23
N PRO A 65 -16.15 -8.63 -12.13
CA PRO A 65 -15.99 -8.09 -13.48
C PRO A 65 -17.01 -8.63 -14.46
N ILE A 66 -17.44 -7.78 -15.39
CA ILE A 66 -18.19 -8.13 -16.59
C ILE A 66 -17.73 -7.27 -17.77
N ALA A 67 -17.73 -7.83 -18.99
CA ALA A 67 -17.27 -7.14 -20.18
C ALA A 67 -18.36 -7.00 -21.25
N PHE A 68 -18.55 -5.81 -21.75
CA PHE A 68 -19.44 -5.47 -22.86
C PHE A 68 -18.63 -5.12 -24.11
N HIS A 69 -19.15 -5.47 -25.27
CA HIS A 69 -18.49 -5.32 -26.55
C HIS A 69 -19.36 -4.45 -27.50
N PRO A 70 -19.14 -3.12 -27.55
CA PRO A 70 -19.85 -2.25 -28.49
C PRO A 70 -19.48 -2.52 -29.96
N ASP A 71 -20.26 -1.95 -30.91
CA ASP A 71 -20.07 -2.11 -32.32
C ASP A 71 -18.97 -1.23 -32.93
N PHE A 72 -18.21 -0.53 -32.14
CA PHE A 72 -17.10 0.31 -32.56
C PHE A 72 -15.81 -0.04 -31.79
N PRO A 73 -14.62 0.22 -32.38
CA PRO A 73 -14.35 0.89 -33.67
C PRO A 73 -14.44 -0.05 -34.88
N GLY A 74 -14.75 -1.33 -34.70
CA GLY A 74 -14.84 -2.30 -35.76
C GLY A 74 -15.68 -3.52 -35.40
N SER A 75 -15.69 -4.54 -36.25
CA SER A 75 -16.46 -5.75 -36.02
C SER A 75 -16.00 -6.49 -34.77
N ASP A 76 -16.97 -7.00 -34.00
CA ASP A 76 -16.77 -7.75 -32.80
C ASP A 76 -17.72 -8.97 -32.73
N PRO A 77 -17.22 -10.19 -32.50
CA PRO A 77 -18.05 -11.39 -32.53
C PRO A 77 -19.13 -11.38 -31.46
N PHE A 78 -18.87 -10.82 -30.30
CA PHE A 78 -19.80 -10.78 -29.17
C PHE A 78 -20.88 -9.73 -29.40
N ASN A 79 -20.53 -8.59 -29.99
CA ASN A 79 -21.53 -7.61 -30.45
C ASN A 79 -22.43 -8.21 -31.52
N ALA A 80 -21.85 -8.90 -32.49
CA ALA A 80 -22.63 -9.53 -33.57
C ALA A 80 -23.63 -10.57 -33.07
N GLU A 81 -23.29 -11.27 -31.96
CA GLU A 81 -24.18 -12.24 -31.31
C GLU A 81 -25.37 -11.55 -30.61
N ASN A 82 -25.16 -10.41 -29.93
CA ASN A 82 -26.21 -9.70 -29.20
C ASN A 82 -26.04 -8.16 -29.22
N PRO A 83 -26.24 -7.53 -30.37
CA PRO A 83 -25.99 -6.10 -30.54
C PRO A 83 -26.88 -5.22 -29.65
N THR A 84 -28.15 -5.60 -29.47
CA THR A 84 -29.11 -4.84 -28.66
C THR A 84 -28.65 -4.72 -27.22
N MET A 85 -28.11 -5.78 -26.65
CA MET A 85 -27.63 -5.82 -25.27
C MET A 85 -26.33 -4.99 -25.13
N HIS A 86 -25.33 -5.28 -25.92
CA HIS A 86 -24.03 -4.62 -25.84
C HIS A 86 -24.12 -3.12 -26.09
N ASN A 87 -24.81 -2.73 -27.16
CA ASN A 87 -24.98 -1.32 -27.51
C ASN A 87 -25.92 -0.61 -26.55
N GLY A 88 -26.95 -1.30 -26.03
CA GLY A 88 -27.85 -0.75 -25.00
C GLY A 88 -27.12 -0.42 -23.72
N ARG A 89 -26.20 -1.29 -23.25
CA ARG A 89 -25.40 -1.01 -22.06
C ARG A 89 -24.37 0.09 -22.31
N THR A 90 -23.76 0.12 -23.50
CA THR A 90 -22.85 1.18 -23.94
C THR A 90 -23.52 2.55 -23.92
N GLN A 91 -24.77 2.63 -24.49
CA GLN A 91 -25.57 3.85 -24.50
C GLN A 91 -26.00 4.28 -23.09
N TYR A 92 -26.36 3.31 -22.23
CA TYR A 92 -26.75 3.58 -20.84
C TYR A 92 -25.70 4.40 -20.07
N TYR A 93 -24.42 4.15 -20.33
CA TYR A 93 -23.32 4.91 -19.76
C TYR A 93 -22.78 6.01 -20.68
N SER A 94 -23.36 6.21 -21.87
CA SER A 94 -22.85 7.17 -22.88
C SER A 94 -21.36 6.94 -23.18
N VAL A 95 -20.94 5.68 -23.30
CA VAL A 95 -19.57 5.33 -23.72
C VAL A 95 -19.46 5.58 -25.22
N THR A 96 -18.55 6.48 -25.60
CA THR A 96 -18.33 6.90 -27.01
C THR A 96 -17.00 6.41 -27.56
N GLY A 97 -16.19 5.70 -26.75
CA GLY A 97 -14.90 5.15 -27.15
C GLY A 97 -14.46 4.01 -26.25
N VAL A 98 -13.71 3.08 -26.81
CA VAL A 98 -13.09 1.96 -26.13
C VAL A 98 -11.57 2.00 -26.27
N PRO A 99 -10.79 1.48 -25.28
CA PRO A 99 -11.22 0.79 -24.07
C PRO A 99 -11.73 1.74 -22.97
N HIS A 100 -12.70 1.27 -22.19
CA HIS A 100 -13.28 2.04 -21.12
C HIS A 100 -13.73 1.10 -19.98
N TYR A 101 -13.68 1.55 -18.71
CA TYR A 101 -14.33 0.85 -17.61
C TYR A 101 -15.26 1.76 -16.83
N VAL A 102 -16.25 1.16 -16.19
CA VAL A 102 -17.15 1.80 -15.22
C VAL A 102 -17.14 0.97 -13.94
N PHE A 103 -16.71 1.57 -12.83
CA PHE A 103 -16.66 0.95 -11.52
C PHE A 103 -17.79 1.49 -10.64
N LEU A 104 -18.52 0.58 -9.99
CA LEU A 104 -19.71 0.88 -9.16
C LEU A 104 -20.75 1.78 -9.87
N GLY A 105 -20.78 1.77 -11.19
CA GLY A 105 -21.72 2.53 -12.02
C GLY A 105 -21.40 4.02 -12.18
N THR A 106 -20.51 4.58 -11.39
CA THR A 106 -20.27 6.03 -11.33
C THR A 106 -18.82 6.42 -11.65
N VAL A 107 -17.84 5.63 -11.25
CA VAL A 107 -16.41 5.93 -11.49
C VAL A 107 -16.00 5.38 -12.86
N ARG A 108 -15.45 6.23 -13.72
CA ARG A 108 -15.09 5.91 -15.09
C ARG A 108 -13.58 6.05 -15.30
N GLY A 109 -13.03 5.24 -16.18
CA GLY A 109 -11.61 5.32 -16.47
C GLY A 109 -11.17 4.48 -17.68
N HIS A 110 -9.91 4.63 -18.01
CA HIS A 110 -9.26 3.84 -19.05
C HIS A 110 -8.60 2.58 -18.43
N PRO A 111 -8.75 1.39 -19.00
CA PRO A 111 -8.19 0.13 -18.49
C PRO A 111 -6.70 0.18 -18.11
N ALA A 112 -5.86 0.91 -18.85
CA ALA A 112 -4.45 1.08 -18.53
C ALA A 112 -4.20 1.81 -17.18
N SER A 113 -5.17 2.59 -16.69
CA SER A 113 -5.11 3.33 -15.43
C SER A 113 -6.04 2.77 -14.36
N VAL A 114 -6.44 1.51 -14.46
CA VAL A 114 -7.37 0.86 -13.52
C VAL A 114 -6.87 0.87 -12.07
N ALA A 115 -5.57 0.91 -11.85
CA ALA A 115 -4.97 1.04 -10.51
C ALA A 115 -5.40 2.32 -9.77
N ASN A 116 -5.88 3.36 -10.46
CA ASN A 116 -6.36 4.61 -9.85
C ASN A 116 -7.58 4.40 -8.93
N ILE A 117 -8.34 3.30 -9.08
CA ILE A 117 -9.41 2.95 -8.15
C ILE A 117 -8.93 2.13 -6.93
N GLY A 118 -7.61 1.98 -6.76
CA GLY A 118 -7.03 1.11 -5.73
C GLY A 118 -7.50 1.39 -4.31
N SER A 119 -7.58 2.65 -3.90
CA SER A 119 -8.11 3.03 -2.59
C SER A 119 -9.58 2.66 -2.40
N SER A 120 -10.40 2.85 -3.44
CA SER A 120 -11.81 2.48 -3.41
C SER A 120 -12.01 0.96 -3.37
N VAL A 121 -11.17 0.21 -4.10
CA VAL A 121 -11.18 -1.26 -4.07
C VAL A 121 -10.72 -1.79 -2.70
N ALA A 122 -9.70 -1.18 -2.11
CA ALA A 122 -9.25 -1.52 -0.76
C ALA A 122 -10.36 -1.28 0.28
N ALA A 123 -11.10 -0.17 0.17
CA ALA A 123 -12.21 0.14 1.07
C ALA A 123 -13.35 -0.90 1.02
N LEU A 124 -13.59 -1.54 -0.13
CA LEU A 124 -14.61 -2.59 -0.24
C LEU A 124 -14.37 -3.79 0.70
N ARG A 125 -13.12 -4.05 1.11
CA ARG A 125 -12.80 -5.19 1.98
C ARG A 125 -13.39 -5.06 3.38
N THR A 126 -13.69 -3.85 3.82
CA THR A 126 -14.30 -3.56 5.13
C THR A 126 -15.70 -2.97 5.01
N GLN A 127 -16.14 -2.62 3.79
CA GLN A 127 -17.43 -2.00 3.58
C GLN A 127 -18.57 -3.04 3.59
N MET A 128 -19.64 -2.73 4.31
CA MET A 128 -20.86 -3.52 4.36
C MET A 128 -21.94 -2.87 3.50
N SER A 129 -22.87 -3.68 3.03
CA SER A 129 -24.03 -3.26 2.26
C SER A 129 -25.31 -3.72 2.97
N PRO A 130 -26.33 -2.86 3.08
CA PRO A 130 -27.62 -3.26 3.61
C PRO A 130 -28.35 -4.24 2.67
N ILE A 131 -27.81 -4.50 1.48
CA ILE A 131 -28.42 -5.39 0.49
C ILE A 131 -27.63 -6.68 0.41
N THR A 132 -28.29 -7.81 0.57
CA THR A 132 -27.77 -9.16 0.30
C THR A 132 -28.38 -9.69 -0.97
N ILE A 133 -27.55 -10.15 -1.90
CA ILE A 133 -27.96 -10.80 -3.14
C ILE A 133 -27.42 -12.24 -3.13
N ASN A 134 -28.31 -13.22 -3.35
CA ASN A 134 -27.95 -14.61 -3.54
C ASN A 134 -28.33 -15.04 -4.95
N VAL A 135 -27.38 -15.58 -5.70
CA VAL A 135 -27.61 -16.08 -7.07
C VAL A 135 -27.44 -17.58 -7.07
N THR A 136 -28.48 -18.29 -7.46
CA THR A 136 -28.49 -19.78 -7.51
C THR A 136 -28.86 -20.23 -8.91
N GLU A 137 -28.10 -21.16 -9.45
CA GLU A 137 -28.39 -21.81 -10.76
C GLU A 137 -28.77 -23.26 -10.57
N THR A 138 -29.84 -23.67 -11.30
CA THR A 138 -30.20 -25.09 -11.45
C THR A 138 -30.11 -25.43 -12.94
N ARG A 139 -29.27 -26.39 -13.28
CA ARG A 139 -28.97 -26.78 -14.68
C ARG A 139 -29.56 -28.15 -15.02
N THR A 140 -30.25 -28.22 -16.16
CA THR A 140 -30.72 -29.44 -16.78
C THR A 140 -30.29 -29.45 -18.25
N GLY A 141 -29.17 -30.13 -18.53
CA GLY A 141 -28.51 -30.04 -19.83
C GLY A 141 -27.99 -28.60 -20.10
N SER A 142 -28.47 -27.98 -21.19
CA SER A 142 -28.17 -26.58 -21.55
C SER A 142 -29.21 -25.63 -20.96
N ASN A 143 -30.31 -26.08 -20.40
CA ASN A 143 -31.30 -25.20 -19.78
C ASN A 143 -30.90 -24.86 -18.36
N VAL A 144 -30.96 -23.57 -18.04
CA VAL A 144 -30.55 -23.00 -16.73
C VAL A 144 -31.73 -22.21 -16.18
N SER A 145 -32.14 -22.57 -14.96
CA SER A 145 -33.03 -21.74 -14.14
C SER A 145 -32.18 -20.97 -13.13
N VAL A 146 -32.33 -19.66 -13.11
CA VAL A 146 -31.64 -18.74 -12.22
C VAL A 146 -32.62 -18.19 -11.20
N GLU A 147 -32.35 -18.38 -9.92
CA GLU A 147 -33.05 -17.72 -8.84
C GLU A 147 -32.12 -16.66 -8.24
N VAL A 148 -32.57 -15.41 -8.22
CA VAL A 148 -31.92 -14.29 -7.54
C VAL A 148 -32.77 -13.90 -6.35
N GLU A 149 -32.26 -14.16 -5.14
CA GLU A 149 -32.88 -13.74 -3.89
C GLU A 149 -32.23 -12.44 -3.42
N VAL A 150 -33.05 -11.41 -3.22
CA VAL A 150 -32.63 -10.10 -2.73
C VAL A 150 -33.25 -9.86 -1.36
N HIS A 151 -32.42 -9.60 -0.38
CA HIS A 151 -32.81 -9.12 0.96
C HIS A 151 -32.21 -7.73 1.17
N THR A 152 -32.93 -6.88 1.92
CA THR A 152 -32.42 -5.56 2.29
C THR A 152 -32.81 -5.20 3.72
N SER A 153 -31.86 -4.72 4.54
CA SER A 153 -32.12 -4.18 5.87
C SER A 153 -32.72 -2.77 5.83
N GLN A 154 -32.68 -2.10 4.66
CA GLN A 154 -33.22 -0.76 4.43
C GLN A 154 -34.18 -0.76 3.23
N ALA A 155 -35.19 0.09 3.25
CA ALA A 155 -36.15 0.15 2.15
C ALA A 155 -35.48 0.55 0.82
N LEU A 156 -35.75 -0.21 -0.24
CA LEU A 156 -35.37 0.08 -1.61
C LEU A 156 -36.56 0.56 -2.40
N SER A 157 -36.45 1.69 -3.09
CA SER A 157 -37.53 2.21 -3.92
C SER A 157 -37.04 2.46 -5.34
N ASN A 158 -37.77 1.93 -6.33
CA ASN A 158 -37.55 2.17 -7.75
C ASN A 158 -36.09 1.92 -8.22
N LYS A 159 -35.47 0.82 -7.78
CA LYS A 159 -34.16 0.41 -8.23
C LYS A 159 -34.25 -0.65 -9.34
N LYS A 160 -33.16 -0.90 -10.02
CA LYS A 160 -33.09 -1.91 -11.09
C LYS A 160 -32.28 -3.13 -10.60
N LEU A 161 -32.90 -4.29 -10.64
CA LEU A 161 -32.22 -5.56 -10.61
C LEU A 161 -31.79 -5.92 -12.03
N ARG A 162 -30.49 -6.05 -12.26
CA ARG A 162 -29.88 -6.47 -13.53
C ARG A 162 -29.22 -7.82 -13.33
N ILE A 163 -29.40 -8.70 -14.29
CA ILE A 163 -28.90 -10.08 -14.26
C ILE A 163 -28.17 -10.33 -15.57
N CYS A 164 -26.88 -10.64 -15.48
CA CYS A 164 -26.00 -10.92 -16.63
C CYS A 164 -25.60 -12.41 -16.63
N VAL A 165 -25.79 -13.08 -17.76
CA VAL A 165 -25.16 -14.37 -18.05
C VAL A 165 -23.77 -14.08 -18.59
N VAL A 166 -22.75 -14.57 -17.93
CA VAL A 166 -21.35 -14.24 -18.22
C VAL A 166 -20.57 -15.51 -18.55
N GLU A 167 -19.71 -15.45 -19.56
CA GLU A 167 -18.72 -16.48 -19.82
C GLU A 167 -17.37 -16.03 -19.25
N GLN A 168 -16.82 -16.83 -18.35
CA GLN A 168 -15.64 -16.46 -17.55
C GLN A 168 -14.42 -16.11 -18.41
N ASN A 169 -14.22 -16.88 -19.50
CA ASN A 169 -13.09 -16.66 -20.41
C ASN A 169 -13.36 -17.36 -21.76
N VAL A 170 -13.37 -16.58 -22.82
CA VAL A 170 -13.53 -17.06 -24.19
C VAL A 170 -12.19 -17.05 -24.90
N VAL A 171 -11.79 -18.16 -25.47
CA VAL A 171 -10.51 -18.31 -26.17
C VAL A 171 -10.73 -18.76 -27.59
N PHE A 172 -10.19 -18.02 -28.55
CA PHE A 172 -10.22 -18.32 -29.97
C PHE A 172 -8.87 -18.90 -30.43
N SER A 173 -8.92 -19.85 -31.38
CA SER A 173 -7.71 -20.40 -32.01
C SER A 173 -6.95 -19.36 -32.85
N SER A 174 -7.69 -18.42 -33.46
CA SER A 174 -7.17 -17.26 -34.20
C SER A 174 -7.89 -15.99 -33.76
N PRO A 175 -7.28 -14.80 -33.85
CA PRO A 175 -7.93 -13.56 -33.48
C PRO A 175 -9.27 -13.39 -34.20
N PRO A 176 -10.38 -13.14 -33.47
CA PRO A 176 -11.69 -12.98 -34.10
C PRO A 176 -11.93 -11.58 -34.68
N GLY A 177 -11.07 -10.62 -34.34
CA GLY A 177 -11.07 -9.23 -34.80
C GLY A 177 -9.69 -8.80 -35.29
N SER A 178 -9.53 -7.50 -35.59
CA SER A 178 -8.29 -6.96 -36.17
C SER A 178 -7.22 -6.55 -35.16
N ASN A 179 -7.49 -6.64 -33.82
CA ASN A 179 -6.57 -6.18 -32.80
C ASN A 179 -5.54 -7.24 -32.32
N GLY A 180 -5.69 -8.50 -32.78
CA GLY A 180 -4.78 -9.60 -32.46
C GLY A 180 -5.11 -10.37 -31.17
N GLU A 181 -6.06 -9.93 -30.36
CA GLU A 181 -6.45 -10.64 -29.14
C GLU A 181 -7.16 -11.95 -29.47
N LYS A 182 -6.89 -12.99 -28.65
CA LYS A 182 -7.52 -14.31 -28.76
C LYS A 182 -8.28 -14.69 -27.50
N GLU A 183 -8.09 -13.99 -26.41
CA GLU A 183 -8.62 -14.31 -25.09
C GLU A 183 -9.43 -13.13 -24.54
N PHE A 184 -10.71 -13.38 -24.25
CA PHE A 184 -11.67 -12.38 -23.80
C PHE A 184 -12.29 -12.84 -22.47
N PRO A 185 -11.90 -12.24 -21.33
CA PRO A 185 -12.45 -12.60 -20.04
C PRO A 185 -13.81 -11.92 -19.78
N TRP A 186 -14.61 -12.56 -18.92
CA TRP A 186 -15.85 -12.01 -18.33
C TRP A 186 -16.92 -11.51 -19.32
N VAL A 187 -16.99 -12.11 -20.47
CA VAL A 187 -17.88 -11.68 -21.57
C VAL A 187 -19.34 -11.85 -21.18
N VAL A 188 -20.12 -10.78 -21.23
CA VAL A 188 -21.58 -10.85 -21.06
C VAL A 188 -22.21 -11.43 -22.32
N ARG A 189 -22.84 -12.61 -22.20
CA ARG A 189 -23.52 -13.29 -23.30
C ARG A 189 -24.97 -12.88 -23.42
N LYS A 190 -25.63 -12.62 -22.26
CA LYS A 190 -27.04 -12.26 -22.22
C LYS A 190 -27.36 -11.47 -20.96
N MET A 191 -28.38 -10.59 -21.03
CA MET A 191 -28.99 -9.98 -19.86
C MET A 191 -30.45 -10.45 -19.71
N LEU A 192 -30.90 -10.58 -18.47
CA LEU A 192 -32.22 -11.11 -18.13
C LEU A 192 -33.03 -10.08 -17.33
N PRO A 193 -34.30 -9.81 -17.73
CA PRO A 193 -34.93 -10.24 -19.00
C PRO A 193 -34.26 -9.58 -20.21
N ASP A 194 -33.70 -8.39 -20.07
CA ASP A 194 -32.97 -7.58 -21.06
C ASP A 194 -31.98 -6.60 -20.36
N HIS A 195 -31.34 -5.72 -21.13
CA HIS A 195 -30.34 -4.75 -20.61
C HIS A 195 -30.94 -3.65 -19.73
N ASN A 196 -32.27 -3.42 -19.77
CA ASN A 196 -32.96 -2.45 -18.90
C ASN A 196 -33.17 -3.00 -17.49
N GLY A 197 -33.17 -4.33 -17.34
CA GLY A 197 -33.38 -5.02 -16.06
C GLY A 197 -34.80 -4.90 -15.54
N THR A 198 -35.04 -5.40 -14.35
CA THR A 198 -36.33 -5.42 -13.66
C THR A 198 -36.39 -4.32 -12.62
N THR A 199 -37.45 -3.50 -12.64
CA THR A 199 -37.69 -2.51 -11.58
C THR A 199 -38.15 -3.25 -10.31
N ILE A 200 -37.47 -2.92 -9.20
CA ILE A 200 -37.79 -3.51 -7.88
C ILE A 200 -37.98 -2.43 -6.83
N SER A 201 -38.82 -2.75 -5.86
CA SER A 201 -38.99 -2.03 -4.61
C SER A 201 -39.19 -3.06 -3.52
N LEU A 202 -38.50 -2.90 -2.39
CA LEU A 202 -38.58 -3.75 -1.22
C LEU A 202 -38.72 -2.87 0.03
N ALA A 203 -39.52 -3.30 0.98
CA ALA A 203 -39.53 -2.71 2.31
C ALA A 203 -38.24 -3.03 3.07
N ALA A 204 -38.00 -2.35 4.19
CA ALA A 204 -36.92 -2.76 5.09
C ALA A 204 -37.21 -4.17 5.62
N ASP A 205 -36.16 -4.99 5.72
CA ASP A 205 -36.16 -6.40 6.14
C ASP A 205 -36.99 -7.32 5.22
N GLU A 206 -37.32 -6.87 3.99
CA GLU A 206 -37.99 -7.71 2.99
C GLU A 206 -37.02 -8.57 2.21
N THR A 207 -37.39 -9.82 1.98
CA THR A 207 -36.72 -10.75 1.07
C THR A 207 -37.62 -11.04 -0.11
N LYS A 208 -37.08 -10.93 -1.35
CA LYS A 208 -37.82 -11.22 -2.58
C LYS A 208 -37.01 -12.04 -3.55
N LYS A 209 -37.70 -13.00 -4.21
CA LYS A 209 -37.06 -13.91 -5.19
C LYS A 209 -37.49 -13.55 -6.60
N PHE A 210 -36.51 -13.60 -7.51
CA PHE A 210 -36.72 -13.36 -8.95
C PHE A 210 -36.16 -14.55 -9.72
N THR A 211 -37.00 -15.15 -10.55
CA THR A 211 -36.64 -16.36 -11.31
C THR A 211 -36.61 -16.05 -12.79
N HIS A 212 -35.54 -16.43 -13.45
CA HIS A 212 -35.38 -16.33 -14.89
C HIS A 212 -34.82 -17.64 -15.48
N ASN A 213 -35.12 -17.88 -16.75
CA ASN A 213 -34.61 -19.06 -17.45
C ASN A 213 -33.83 -18.61 -18.70
N PHE A 214 -32.78 -19.35 -19.02
CA PHE A 214 -32.04 -19.19 -20.26
C PHE A 214 -31.49 -20.54 -20.75
N THR A 215 -31.12 -20.62 -22.01
CA THR A 215 -30.47 -21.79 -22.60
C THR A 215 -29.05 -21.42 -22.96
N ILE A 216 -28.05 -22.20 -22.52
CA ILE A 216 -26.66 -22.10 -22.92
C ILE A 216 -26.57 -22.45 -24.41
N GLN A 217 -26.10 -21.51 -25.23
CA GLN A 217 -25.97 -21.68 -26.66
C GLN A 217 -24.84 -22.65 -27.02
N SER A 218 -24.89 -23.25 -28.21
CA SER A 218 -23.90 -24.25 -28.63
C SER A 218 -22.46 -23.72 -28.75
N GLY A 219 -22.29 -22.42 -28.93
CA GLY A 219 -20.98 -21.77 -29.01
C GLY A 219 -20.37 -21.35 -27.67
N TRP A 220 -21.11 -21.54 -26.56
CA TRP A 220 -20.64 -21.14 -25.21
C TRP A 220 -20.06 -22.36 -24.49
N ASP A 221 -18.94 -22.12 -23.76
CA ASP A 221 -18.40 -23.15 -22.88
C ASP A 221 -19.25 -23.25 -21.60
N LYS A 222 -20.07 -24.29 -21.52
CA LYS A 222 -20.99 -24.52 -20.39
C LYS A 222 -20.30 -24.57 -19.04
N THR A 223 -19.02 -24.92 -18.99
CA THR A 223 -18.24 -24.99 -17.73
C THR A 223 -17.74 -23.64 -17.27
N LYS A 224 -17.83 -22.62 -18.12
CA LYS A 224 -17.40 -21.25 -17.87
C LYS A 224 -18.56 -20.26 -17.73
N ILE A 225 -19.81 -20.70 -17.92
CA ILE A 225 -20.99 -19.87 -17.76
C ILE A 225 -21.33 -19.72 -16.28
N TYR A 226 -21.57 -18.49 -15.86
CA TYR A 226 -22.11 -18.12 -14.55
C TYR A 226 -23.02 -16.89 -14.66
N VAL A 227 -23.70 -16.54 -13.58
CA VAL A 227 -24.64 -15.42 -13.54
C VAL A 227 -24.15 -14.36 -12.55
N VAL A 228 -24.17 -13.12 -12.96
CA VAL A 228 -23.95 -11.94 -12.12
C VAL A 228 -25.26 -11.20 -11.95
N ALA A 229 -25.62 -10.85 -10.73
CA ALA A 229 -26.77 -10.01 -10.42
C ALA A 229 -26.33 -8.77 -9.62
N PHE A 230 -26.92 -7.63 -9.92
CA PHE A 230 -26.62 -6.39 -9.21
C PHE A 230 -27.82 -5.44 -9.14
N ILE A 231 -27.84 -4.63 -8.09
CA ILE A 231 -28.86 -3.58 -7.89
C ILE A 231 -28.26 -2.24 -8.22
N GLN A 232 -28.92 -1.52 -9.10
CA GLN A 232 -28.46 -0.25 -9.65
C GLN A 232 -29.58 0.80 -9.64
N ASP A 233 -29.19 2.05 -9.40
CA ASP A 233 -30.06 3.22 -9.58
C ASP A 233 -29.91 3.79 -11.00
N ASP A 234 -31.00 3.88 -11.74
CA ASP A 234 -30.97 4.43 -13.10
C ASP A 234 -30.73 5.95 -13.14
N ALA A 235 -31.10 6.68 -12.08
CA ALA A 235 -30.90 8.12 -12.02
C ALA A 235 -29.43 8.49 -11.74
N THR A 236 -28.83 7.87 -10.73
CA THR A 236 -27.45 8.14 -10.32
C THR A 236 -26.41 7.23 -10.99
N LYS A 237 -26.85 6.13 -11.57
CA LYS A 237 -26.03 5.00 -12.10
C LYS A 237 -25.34 4.18 -11.03
N GLU A 238 -25.41 4.53 -9.76
CA GLU A 238 -24.76 3.84 -8.66
C GLU A 238 -25.18 2.38 -8.55
N VAL A 239 -24.20 1.50 -8.38
CA VAL A 239 -24.40 0.09 -8.05
C VAL A 239 -24.28 -0.09 -6.53
N TYR A 240 -25.37 -0.50 -5.91
CA TYR A 240 -25.46 -0.65 -4.44
C TYR A 240 -24.83 -1.95 -3.96
N GLN A 241 -25.03 -3.04 -4.70
CA GLN A 241 -24.49 -4.36 -4.39
C GLN A 241 -24.45 -5.22 -5.64
N ALA A 242 -23.49 -6.16 -5.70
CA ALA A 242 -23.40 -7.18 -6.74
C ALA A 242 -23.13 -8.56 -6.13
N ALA A 243 -23.55 -9.63 -6.83
CA ALA A 243 -23.26 -11.00 -6.48
C ALA A 243 -23.16 -11.88 -7.73
N GLN A 244 -22.57 -13.06 -7.60
CA GLN A 244 -22.41 -13.99 -8.70
C GLN A 244 -22.67 -15.44 -8.27
N SER A 245 -23.06 -16.27 -9.22
CA SER A 245 -23.27 -17.72 -9.00
C SER A 245 -21.98 -18.54 -9.12
N MET A 246 -20.88 -17.95 -9.53
CA MET A 246 -19.59 -18.63 -9.67
C MET A 246 -19.09 -19.13 -8.31
N VAL A 247 -18.80 -20.43 -8.23
CA VAL A 247 -18.31 -21.02 -6.98
C VAL A 247 -16.81 -20.80 -6.81
N THR A 248 -16.41 -20.53 -5.58
CA THR A 248 -15.00 -20.33 -5.21
C THR A 248 -14.75 -20.86 -3.80
N GLY A 249 -13.50 -21.10 -3.45
CA GLY A 249 -13.07 -21.25 -2.06
C GLY A 249 -12.67 -19.91 -1.46
N LYS A 250 -12.37 -19.91 -0.18
CA LYS A 250 -11.77 -18.78 0.53
C LYS A 250 -10.66 -19.30 1.43
N PHE A 251 -9.48 -18.73 1.30
CA PHE A 251 -8.46 -18.88 2.34
C PHE A 251 -8.65 -17.80 3.40
N GLU A 252 -8.51 -18.20 4.66
CA GLU A 252 -8.41 -17.22 5.74
C GLU A 252 -7.09 -16.45 5.64
N THR A 253 -7.07 -15.25 6.19
CA THR A 253 -5.84 -14.44 6.21
C THR A 253 -4.73 -15.20 6.92
N ILE A 254 -3.61 -15.38 6.25
CA ILE A 254 -2.43 -16.03 6.85
C ILE A 254 -1.77 -14.99 7.78
N ALA A 255 -1.86 -15.20 9.09
CA ALA A 255 -0.96 -14.56 10.02
C ALA A 255 0.47 -15.08 9.75
N ASP A 256 1.48 -14.31 9.97
CA ASP A 256 2.88 -14.72 9.74
C ASP A 256 3.11 -15.24 8.31
N ARG A 257 2.89 -14.41 7.31
CA ARG A 257 3.19 -14.73 5.89
C ARG A 257 4.69 -14.83 5.61
N PHE A 258 5.52 -14.22 6.44
CA PHE A 258 6.97 -14.13 6.25
C PHE A 258 7.67 -14.93 7.34
N LEU A 259 8.32 -16.01 6.95
CA LEU A 259 8.91 -16.99 7.84
C LEU A 259 10.42 -17.08 7.63
N THR A 260 11.14 -17.50 8.67
CA THR A 260 12.52 -17.94 8.54
C THR A 260 12.64 -19.45 8.79
N SER A 261 13.68 -20.06 8.28
CA SER A 261 13.97 -21.49 8.47
C SER A 261 15.46 -21.76 8.42
N ALA A 262 15.93 -22.65 9.28
CA ALA A 262 17.27 -23.20 9.14
C ALA A 262 17.42 -23.97 7.81
N ARG A 263 18.66 -24.15 7.34
CA ARG A 263 18.98 -25.06 6.21
C ARG A 263 18.75 -26.51 6.60
N ASN A 264 18.51 -27.37 5.62
CA ASN A 264 18.23 -28.80 5.82
C ASN A 264 17.10 -29.07 6.81
N ASN A 265 16.14 -28.17 6.88
CA ASN A 265 15.02 -28.24 7.80
C ASN A 265 13.72 -28.64 7.09
N THR A 266 12.76 -29.11 7.88
CA THR A 266 11.39 -29.32 7.44
C THR A 266 10.48 -28.38 8.22
N LEU A 267 9.88 -27.43 7.54
CA LEU A 267 8.93 -26.46 8.08
C LEU A 267 7.50 -26.86 7.69
N THR A 268 6.58 -26.75 8.62
CA THR A 268 5.14 -26.93 8.35
C THR A 268 4.39 -25.65 8.63
N LYS A 269 3.51 -25.26 7.69
CA LYS A 269 2.59 -24.13 7.83
C LYS A 269 1.16 -24.62 7.69
N LYS A 270 0.31 -24.21 8.61
CA LYS A 270 -1.13 -24.48 8.59
C LYS A 270 -1.84 -23.32 7.95
N ILE A 271 -2.76 -23.59 7.04
CA ILE A 271 -3.62 -22.60 6.38
C ILE A 271 -5.05 -23.12 6.34
N THR A 272 -6.03 -22.27 6.50
CA THR A 272 -7.44 -22.65 6.56
C THR A 272 -8.13 -22.35 5.24
N LEU A 273 -8.73 -23.39 4.65
CA LEU A 273 -9.59 -23.30 3.48
C LEU A 273 -11.05 -23.40 3.91
N THR A 274 -11.88 -22.46 3.50
CA THR A 274 -13.31 -22.39 3.77
C THR A 274 -14.11 -22.53 2.48
N ASN A 275 -15.22 -23.24 2.53
CA ASN A 275 -16.23 -23.26 1.48
C ASN A 275 -17.30 -22.18 1.78
N PRO A 276 -17.26 -20.99 1.17
CA PRO A 276 -18.24 -19.95 1.42
C PRO A 276 -19.58 -20.17 0.68
N ASN A 277 -19.69 -21.26 -0.07
CA ASN A 277 -20.87 -21.53 -0.89
C ASN A 277 -21.96 -22.23 -0.08
N LYS A 278 -23.21 -22.13 -0.53
CA LYS A 278 -24.39 -22.71 0.14
C LYS A 278 -24.47 -24.23 0.04
N ASN A 279 -23.75 -24.86 -0.87
CA ASN A 279 -23.75 -26.31 -1.12
C ASN A 279 -22.38 -26.89 -0.74
N SER A 280 -22.38 -28.18 -0.44
CA SER A 280 -21.15 -28.96 -0.29
C SER A 280 -20.33 -28.90 -1.57
N LEU A 281 -19.02 -28.69 -1.44
CA LEU A 281 -18.10 -28.51 -2.58
C LEU A 281 -16.81 -29.28 -2.35
N LYS A 282 -16.38 -30.01 -3.37
CA LYS A 282 -15.09 -30.68 -3.40
C LYS A 282 -14.03 -29.70 -3.93
N PHE A 283 -12.86 -29.68 -3.31
CA PHE A 283 -11.70 -28.89 -3.75
C PHE A 283 -10.55 -29.82 -4.08
N ASP A 284 -9.89 -29.56 -5.20
CA ASP A 284 -8.58 -30.07 -5.54
C ASP A 284 -7.53 -29.04 -5.13
N ILE A 285 -6.53 -29.48 -4.35
CA ILE A 285 -5.58 -28.60 -3.68
C ILE A 285 -4.16 -28.96 -4.09
N ALA A 286 -3.38 -27.97 -4.49
CA ALA A 286 -2.01 -28.18 -4.92
C ALA A 286 -1.11 -26.97 -4.54
N VAL A 287 0.19 -27.22 -4.47
CA VAL A 287 1.19 -26.16 -4.60
C VAL A 287 1.14 -25.66 -6.05
N ASP A 288 0.89 -24.36 -6.25
CA ASP A 288 0.78 -23.78 -7.60
C ASP A 288 2.13 -23.82 -8.32
N GLN A 289 2.09 -24.01 -9.65
CA GLN A 289 3.29 -24.05 -10.49
C GLN A 289 4.04 -22.72 -10.55
N THR A 290 3.40 -21.63 -10.21
CA THR A 290 4.00 -20.30 -10.12
C THR A 290 4.75 -20.06 -8.81
N SER A 291 4.70 -21.02 -7.86
CA SER A 291 5.52 -20.98 -6.66
C SER A 291 7.00 -20.96 -7.02
N TYR A 292 7.76 -20.08 -6.37
CA TYR A 292 9.21 -20.05 -6.52
C TYR A 292 9.88 -20.84 -5.39
N LEU A 293 10.67 -21.84 -5.76
CA LEU A 293 11.45 -22.66 -4.82
C LEU A 293 12.93 -22.60 -5.21
N PRO A 294 13.84 -22.36 -4.26
CA PRO A 294 15.27 -22.53 -4.49
C PRO A 294 15.61 -23.96 -4.94
N ASN A 295 16.72 -24.11 -5.66
CA ASN A 295 17.14 -25.40 -6.19
C ASN A 295 17.20 -26.48 -5.11
N GLY A 296 16.52 -27.58 -5.36
CA GLY A 296 16.45 -28.75 -4.46
C GLY A 296 15.47 -28.62 -3.28
N TRP A 297 14.86 -27.46 -3.07
CA TRP A 297 13.78 -27.34 -2.10
C TRP A 297 12.51 -28.00 -2.62
N THR A 298 11.65 -28.43 -1.70
CA THR A 298 10.36 -29.01 -2.07
C THR A 298 9.25 -28.45 -1.20
N ALA A 299 8.06 -28.29 -1.80
CA ALA A 299 6.84 -27.94 -1.09
C ALA A 299 5.73 -28.94 -1.41
N THR A 300 4.97 -29.34 -0.41
CA THR A 300 3.82 -30.22 -0.56
C THR A 300 2.68 -29.72 0.30
N VAL A 301 1.44 -30.03 -0.09
CA VAL A 301 0.23 -29.71 0.68
C VAL A 301 -0.57 -30.97 0.96
N SER A 302 -1.16 -31.06 2.14
CA SER A 302 -2.04 -32.18 2.54
C SER A 302 -3.24 -31.63 3.32
N PRO A 303 -4.44 -32.14 3.03
CA PRO A 303 -4.79 -33.06 1.95
C PRO A 303 -4.73 -32.40 0.56
N THR A 304 -4.55 -33.18 -0.50
CA THR A 304 -4.57 -32.71 -1.90
C THR A 304 -6.01 -32.62 -2.45
N THR A 305 -6.98 -33.11 -1.73
CA THR A 305 -8.41 -33.02 -2.05
C THR A 305 -9.23 -33.07 -0.77
N THR A 306 -10.27 -32.29 -0.71
CA THR A 306 -11.21 -32.29 0.43
C THR A 306 -12.62 -31.92 -0.03
N THR A 307 -13.65 -32.43 0.69
CA THR A 307 -15.03 -32.01 0.47
C THR A 307 -15.53 -31.30 1.71
N LEU A 308 -15.97 -30.07 1.54
CA LEU A 308 -16.43 -29.19 2.61
C LEU A 308 -17.94 -28.95 2.46
N ALA A 309 -18.68 -29.14 3.52
CA ALA A 309 -20.07 -28.71 3.58
C ALA A 309 -20.17 -27.18 3.40
N ALA A 310 -21.37 -26.68 3.20
CA ALA A 310 -21.64 -25.23 3.16
C ALA A 310 -21.08 -24.53 4.41
N ASN A 311 -20.34 -23.45 4.21
CA ASN A 311 -19.69 -22.65 5.26
C ASN A 311 -18.72 -23.43 6.19
N ALA A 312 -18.35 -24.66 5.83
CA ALA A 312 -17.37 -25.44 6.58
C ALA A 312 -15.94 -25.08 6.17
N SER A 313 -15.02 -25.22 7.13
CA SER A 313 -13.59 -24.98 6.93
C SER A 313 -12.79 -26.24 7.23
N THR A 314 -11.59 -26.31 6.68
CA THR A 314 -10.60 -27.32 7.00
C THR A 314 -9.21 -26.74 7.06
N GLU A 315 -8.36 -27.30 7.89
CA GLU A 315 -6.94 -26.95 7.96
C GLU A 315 -6.16 -27.78 6.94
N LEU A 316 -5.33 -27.10 6.16
CA LEU A 316 -4.36 -27.70 5.24
C LEU A 316 -2.97 -27.56 5.87
N THR A 317 -2.17 -28.61 5.76
CA THR A 317 -0.77 -28.59 6.18
C THR A 317 0.13 -28.46 4.96
N VAL A 318 0.86 -27.38 4.85
CA VAL A 318 1.91 -27.18 3.85
C VAL A 318 3.24 -27.54 4.47
N THR A 319 3.97 -28.47 3.84
CA THR A 319 5.30 -28.91 4.29
C THR A 319 6.34 -28.45 3.28
N VAL A 320 7.30 -27.65 3.74
CA VAL A 320 8.43 -27.17 2.93
C VAL A 320 9.72 -27.76 3.49
N LYS A 321 10.53 -28.36 2.62
CA LYS A 321 11.85 -28.89 2.97
C LYS A 321 12.92 -28.02 2.31
N THR A 322 13.74 -27.38 3.14
CA THR A 322 14.91 -26.63 2.71
C THR A 322 16.09 -27.57 2.47
N LYS A 323 17.14 -27.07 1.81
CA LYS A 323 18.40 -27.77 1.56
C LYS A 323 19.57 -27.05 2.24
N ASP A 324 20.79 -27.49 1.92
CA ASP A 324 22.05 -26.91 2.45
C ASP A 324 22.42 -25.55 1.86
N ASN A 325 21.62 -25.04 0.92
CA ASN A 325 21.78 -23.71 0.32
C ASN A 325 20.84 -22.69 0.97
N ALA A 326 21.31 -21.46 1.09
CA ALA A 326 20.43 -20.32 1.38
C ALA A 326 19.39 -20.15 0.27
N GLY A 327 18.28 -19.53 0.60
CA GLY A 327 17.25 -19.29 -0.40
C GLY A 327 16.05 -18.54 0.16
N PHE A 328 15.30 -17.96 -0.74
CA PHE A 328 13.99 -17.37 -0.53
C PHE A 328 12.98 -18.19 -1.34
N ALA A 329 11.91 -18.62 -0.72
CA ALA A 329 10.81 -19.30 -1.39
C ALA A 329 9.54 -18.47 -1.31
N ALA A 330 8.79 -18.42 -2.41
CA ALA A 330 7.42 -17.91 -2.47
C ALA A 330 6.50 -19.10 -2.73
N ILE A 331 5.75 -19.52 -1.74
CA ILE A 331 4.86 -20.69 -1.79
C ILE A 331 3.44 -20.20 -2.04
N ILE A 332 2.84 -20.69 -3.10
CA ILE A 332 1.45 -20.39 -3.45
C ILE A 332 0.66 -21.68 -3.39
N ILE A 333 -0.36 -21.72 -2.56
CA ILE A 333 -1.30 -22.85 -2.47
C ILE A 333 -2.56 -22.47 -3.19
N LYS A 334 -2.97 -23.31 -4.11
CA LYS A 334 -4.17 -23.13 -4.92
C LYS A 334 -5.21 -24.18 -4.59
N ALA A 335 -6.43 -23.74 -4.32
CA ALA A 335 -7.59 -24.60 -4.16
C ALA A 335 -8.56 -24.35 -5.31
N THR A 336 -8.81 -25.39 -6.09
CA THR A 336 -9.69 -25.35 -7.28
C THR A 336 -10.99 -26.11 -6.96
N PRO A 337 -12.16 -25.45 -7.04
CA PRO A 337 -13.43 -26.15 -6.90
C PRO A 337 -13.61 -27.20 -8.00
N ASN A 338 -13.88 -28.44 -7.62
CA ASN A 338 -14.16 -29.54 -8.56
C ASN A 338 -15.66 -29.62 -8.79
N THR A 339 -16.14 -28.97 -9.84
CA THR A 339 -17.56 -28.81 -10.17
C THR A 339 -17.78 -28.74 -11.67
N THR A 340 -19.00 -29.00 -12.12
CA THR A 340 -19.44 -28.84 -13.51
C THR A 340 -19.94 -27.41 -13.82
N SER A 341 -20.08 -26.57 -12.81
CA SER A 341 -20.45 -25.16 -12.95
C SER A 341 -19.22 -24.31 -13.02
N ALA A 342 -19.38 -23.06 -13.48
CA ALA A 342 -18.26 -22.10 -13.49
C ALA A 342 -17.68 -21.94 -12.08
N SER A 343 -16.38 -21.98 -12.02
CA SER A 343 -15.65 -21.91 -10.75
C SER A 343 -14.39 -21.07 -10.91
N SER A 344 -14.01 -20.43 -9.83
CA SER A 344 -12.73 -19.71 -9.74
C SER A 344 -11.86 -20.37 -8.68
N PRO A 345 -10.62 -20.72 -9.01
CA PRO A 345 -9.67 -21.14 -7.99
C PRO A 345 -9.37 -19.97 -7.05
N THR A 346 -9.08 -20.32 -5.81
CA THR A 346 -8.56 -19.39 -4.81
C THR A 346 -7.13 -19.76 -4.45
N SER A 347 -6.30 -18.78 -4.08
CA SER A 347 -4.93 -19.03 -3.67
C SER A 347 -4.57 -18.29 -2.39
N ALA A 348 -3.60 -18.85 -1.68
CA ALA A 348 -2.96 -18.21 -0.54
C ALA A 348 -1.44 -18.36 -0.69
N ASP A 349 -0.70 -17.37 -0.26
CA ASP A 349 0.76 -17.34 -0.39
C ASP A 349 1.44 -17.01 0.94
N PHE A 350 2.65 -17.52 1.10
CA PHE A 350 3.57 -17.18 2.18
C PHE A 350 5.01 -17.35 1.72
N TYR A 351 5.94 -16.79 2.47
CA TYR A 351 7.33 -16.65 2.08
C TYR A 351 8.25 -17.24 3.15
N ILE A 352 9.39 -17.79 2.72
CA ILE A 352 10.39 -18.38 3.62
C ILE A 352 11.77 -17.90 3.19
N LEU A 353 12.56 -17.40 4.14
CA LEU A 353 13.99 -17.09 3.96
C LEU A 353 14.82 -17.98 4.90
N THR A 354 15.99 -18.43 4.46
CA THR A 354 16.93 -19.10 5.37
C THR A 354 17.60 -18.10 6.32
N GLU A 355 17.69 -18.45 7.59
CA GLU A 355 18.15 -17.59 8.69
C GLU A 355 19.61 -17.12 8.54
N ASP A 356 20.47 -17.97 7.98
CA ASP A 356 21.90 -17.74 7.80
C ASP A 356 22.27 -17.24 6.39
N THR A 357 21.34 -16.65 5.68
CA THR A 357 21.58 -16.03 4.38
C THR A 357 22.52 -14.82 4.53
N LYS A 358 23.66 -14.85 3.81
CA LYS A 358 24.65 -13.76 3.86
C LYS A 358 24.47 -12.74 2.75
N TYR A 359 24.00 -13.19 1.60
CA TYR A 359 23.89 -12.38 0.38
C TYR A 359 22.47 -12.38 -0.12
N ALA A 360 21.95 -11.22 -0.46
CA ALA A 360 20.60 -11.11 -1.02
C ALA A 360 20.64 -10.37 -2.37
N LEU A 361 20.09 -10.99 -3.39
CA LEU A 361 19.83 -10.37 -4.68
C LEU A 361 18.37 -9.91 -4.72
N TYR A 362 18.16 -8.60 -4.57
CA TYR A 362 16.86 -7.98 -4.72
C TYR A 362 16.62 -7.69 -6.20
N SER A 363 15.64 -8.38 -6.76
CA SER A 363 15.22 -8.19 -8.15
C SER A 363 13.97 -7.35 -8.22
N GLY A 364 14.08 -6.15 -8.80
CA GLY A 364 12.95 -5.39 -9.30
C GLY A 364 12.37 -6.03 -10.57
N TYR A 365 11.73 -5.22 -11.41
CA TYR A 365 11.38 -5.69 -12.76
C TYR A 365 12.69 -5.88 -13.54
N ASN A 366 13.12 -7.14 -13.68
CA ASN A 366 14.31 -7.47 -14.45
C ASN A 366 14.06 -8.74 -15.31
N PRO A 367 13.88 -8.58 -16.63
CA PRO A 367 13.67 -9.72 -17.53
C PRO A 367 14.88 -10.66 -17.62
N TRP A 368 16.04 -10.22 -17.11
CA TRP A 368 17.31 -10.94 -17.18
C TRP A 368 17.67 -11.64 -15.86
N ILE A 369 16.78 -11.73 -14.89
CA ILE A 369 17.08 -12.30 -13.56
C ILE A 369 17.67 -13.72 -13.66
N THR A 370 17.23 -14.51 -14.64
CA THR A 370 17.77 -15.85 -14.87
C THR A 370 19.26 -15.83 -15.22
N GLN A 371 19.74 -14.81 -15.94
CA GLN A 371 21.17 -14.65 -16.27
C GLN A 371 22.00 -14.35 -15.03
N TYR A 372 21.46 -13.56 -14.08
CA TYR A 372 22.08 -13.33 -12.77
C TYR A 372 22.17 -14.62 -11.97
N ILE A 373 21.07 -15.37 -11.85
CA ILE A 373 21.03 -16.65 -11.15
C ILE A 373 22.05 -17.63 -11.74
N ASN A 374 22.10 -17.74 -13.06
CA ASN A 374 23.04 -18.61 -13.75
C ASN A 374 24.52 -18.18 -13.57
N ALA A 375 24.77 -16.87 -13.49
CA ALA A 375 26.11 -16.36 -13.22
C ALA A 375 26.54 -16.66 -11.78
N PHE A 376 25.66 -16.43 -10.80
CA PHE A 376 25.91 -16.79 -9.40
C PHE A 376 26.10 -18.29 -9.19
N ALA A 377 25.37 -19.14 -9.95
CA ALA A 377 25.50 -20.59 -9.86
C ALA A 377 26.94 -21.09 -10.16
N GLN A 378 27.77 -20.31 -10.89
CA GLN A 378 29.17 -20.60 -11.15
C GLN A 378 30.11 -20.19 -10.00
N LEU A 379 29.61 -19.40 -9.02
CA LEU A 379 30.38 -18.88 -7.90
C LEU A 379 30.20 -19.77 -6.68
N SER A 380 30.88 -20.90 -6.61
CA SER A 380 30.73 -21.88 -5.53
C SER A 380 30.90 -21.28 -4.13
N THR A 381 31.74 -20.24 -3.98
CA THR A 381 31.99 -19.54 -2.71
C THR A 381 30.78 -18.75 -2.22
N TYR A 382 29.96 -18.19 -3.13
CA TYR A 382 28.90 -17.26 -2.79
C TYR A 382 27.50 -17.85 -2.98
N ASN A 383 27.34 -18.76 -3.95
CA ASN A 383 26.05 -19.30 -4.37
C ASN A 383 25.29 -20.01 -3.25
N LYS A 384 25.98 -20.69 -2.34
CA LYS A 384 25.35 -21.39 -1.22
C LYS A 384 24.73 -20.47 -0.18
N ASP A 385 25.18 -19.23 -0.10
CA ASP A 385 24.79 -18.25 0.89
C ASP A 385 23.93 -17.11 0.31
N LEU A 386 23.48 -17.26 -0.96
CA LEU A 386 22.69 -16.27 -1.70
C LEU A 386 21.20 -16.61 -1.70
N ALA A 387 20.36 -15.64 -1.39
CA ALA A 387 18.93 -15.66 -1.68
C ALA A 387 18.56 -14.65 -2.77
N VAL A 388 17.59 -15.02 -3.64
CA VAL A 388 17.01 -14.13 -4.64
C VAL A 388 15.63 -13.71 -4.16
N ILE A 389 15.47 -12.43 -3.83
CA ILE A 389 14.29 -11.87 -3.17
C ILE A 389 13.60 -10.90 -4.14
N PRO A 390 12.30 -11.05 -4.43
CA PRO A 390 11.55 -10.05 -5.19
C PRO A 390 11.56 -8.70 -4.45
N TYR A 391 11.85 -7.61 -5.16
CA TYR A 391 11.77 -6.28 -4.60
C TYR A 391 10.31 -5.81 -4.53
N ALA A 392 9.69 -5.96 -3.39
CA ALA A 392 8.35 -5.47 -3.06
C ALA A 392 8.34 -4.89 -1.65
N THR A 393 7.46 -3.95 -1.38
CA THR A 393 7.39 -3.29 -0.06
C THR A 393 7.29 -4.29 1.08
N GLU A 394 6.44 -5.30 0.93
CA GLU A 394 6.22 -6.34 1.95
C GLU A 394 7.48 -7.19 2.20
N THR A 395 8.18 -7.62 1.14
CA THR A 395 9.39 -8.44 1.26
C THR A 395 10.56 -7.67 1.86
N ILE A 396 10.68 -6.37 1.57
CA ILE A 396 11.72 -5.51 2.15
C ILE A 396 11.46 -5.24 3.62
N GLN A 397 10.21 -5.05 4.03
CA GLN A 397 9.85 -4.87 5.44
C GLN A 397 10.11 -6.15 6.25
N ALA A 398 9.80 -7.32 5.67
CA ALA A 398 9.97 -8.60 6.33
C ALA A 398 11.45 -9.08 6.34
N TYR A 399 12.17 -8.84 5.26
CA TYR A 399 13.54 -9.23 5.06
C TYR A 399 14.38 -8.03 4.62
N PRO A 400 14.67 -7.10 5.52
CA PRO A 400 15.35 -5.86 5.16
C PRO A 400 16.78 -6.12 4.66
N PRO A 401 17.22 -5.41 3.61
CA PRO A 401 18.56 -5.57 3.03
C PRO A 401 19.70 -5.38 4.03
N THR A 402 19.47 -4.65 5.11
CA THR A 402 20.42 -4.41 6.20
C THR A 402 20.79 -5.68 6.98
N ASN A 403 20.02 -6.77 6.85
CA ASN A 403 20.30 -8.05 7.51
C ASN A 403 21.38 -8.87 6.82
N PHE A 404 21.84 -8.46 5.63
CA PHE A 404 22.81 -9.22 4.83
C PHE A 404 24.18 -8.56 4.83
N ASP A 405 25.24 -9.36 4.59
CA ASP A 405 26.62 -8.86 4.44
C ASP A 405 26.76 -8.00 3.18
N VAL A 406 26.11 -8.46 2.08
CA VAL A 406 26.02 -7.74 0.82
C VAL A 406 24.61 -7.82 0.28
N ALA A 407 24.01 -6.67 0.00
CA ALA A 407 22.78 -6.59 -0.78
C ALA A 407 23.08 -6.19 -2.22
N ILE A 408 22.47 -6.90 -3.14
CA ILE A 408 22.65 -6.74 -4.57
C ILE A 408 21.31 -6.28 -5.13
N PHE A 409 21.30 -5.13 -5.79
CA PHE A 409 20.11 -4.60 -6.45
C PHE A 409 20.25 -4.74 -7.95
N SER A 410 19.29 -5.41 -8.56
CA SER A 410 19.25 -5.62 -10.00
C SER A 410 17.92 -5.12 -10.55
N THR A 411 18.00 -4.07 -11.35
CA THR A 411 16.84 -3.47 -12.02
C THR A 411 17.19 -3.16 -13.47
N SER A 412 16.23 -3.30 -14.37
CA SER A 412 16.38 -2.96 -15.78
C SER A 412 15.26 -2.04 -16.23
N SER A 413 15.58 -1.11 -17.11
CA SER A 413 14.56 -0.27 -17.74
C SER A 413 13.76 -1.05 -18.78
N PHE A 414 12.44 -0.84 -18.78
CA PHE A 414 11.57 -1.41 -19.79
C PHE A 414 10.97 -0.30 -20.66
N PHE A 415 11.14 -0.42 -21.98
CA PHE A 415 10.52 0.46 -22.95
C PHE A 415 9.44 -0.33 -23.70
N GLY A 416 8.18 -0.21 -23.28
CA GLY A 416 7.03 -0.79 -23.95
C GLY A 416 6.02 0.30 -24.34
N GLY A 417 5.95 0.62 -25.63
CA GLY A 417 5.08 1.71 -26.09
C GLY A 417 5.57 3.07 -25.60
N ASN A 418 4.78 3.85 -24.94
CA ASN A 418 5.15 5.17 -24.39
C ASN A 418 5.43 5.13 -22.86
N ILE A 419 5.71 3.96 -22.28
CA ILE A 419 5.91 3.80 -20.84
C ILE A 419 7.38 3.45 -20.57
N ILE A 420 8.05 4.30 -19.80
CA ILE A 420 9.35 3.98 -19.18
C ILE A 420 9.08 3.54 -17.76
N ILE A 421 9.42 2.31 -17.42
CA ILE A 421 9.42 1.84 -16.03
C ILE A 421 10.75 2.26 -15.41
N ASN A 422 10.68 3.09 -14.36
CA ASN A 422 11.87 3.50 -13.62
C ASN A 422 12.57 2.27 -13.01
N PRO A 423 13.84 2.04 -13.33
CA PRO A 423 14.58 0.90 -12.80
C PRO A 423 14.80 0.97 -11.29
N LEU A 424 15.07 2.16 -10.74
CA LEU A 424 15.18 2.38 -9.29
C LEU A 424 14.04 3.26 -8.80
N SER A 425 13.06 2.67 -8.10
CA SER A 425 11.99 3.45 -7.47
C SER A 425 12.55 4.33 -6.33
N GLN A 426 11.83 5.38 -5.94
CA GLN A 426 12.18 6.20 -4.77
C GLN A 426 12.37 5.34 -3.51
N SER A 427 11.50 4.36 -3.30
CA SER A 427 11.62 3.42 -2.17
C SER A 427 12.93 2.65 -2.21
N MET A 428 13.38 2.21 -3.40
CA MET A 428 14.64 1.50 -3.56
C MET A 428 15.85 2.40 -3.30
N LEU A 429 15.84 3.64 -3.80
CA LEU A 429 16.90 4.61 -3.52
C LEU A 429 16.99 4.93 -2.03
N ASN A 430 15.87 5.10 -1.35
CA ASN A 430 15.83 5.31 0.10
C ASN A 430 16.39 4.10 0.85
N THR A 431 16.07 2.89 0.40
CA THR A 431 16.61 1.64 0.99
C THR A 431 18.12 1.54 0.80
N ILE A 432 18.64 1.83 -0.39
CA ILE A 432 20.08 1.84 -0.68
C ILE A 432 20.79 2.91 0.17
N SER A 433 20.19 4.10 0.27
CA SER A 433 20.72 5.19 1.10
C SER A 433 20.80 4.79 2.58
N ALA A 434 19.74 4.14 3.09
CA ALA A 434 19.73 3.62 4.45
C ALA A 434 20.81 2.56 4.66
N MET A 435 21.01 1.62 3.72
CA MET A 435 22.08 0.62 3.80
C MET A 435 23.46 1.26 3.88
N ILE A 436 23.75 2.24 3.02
CA ILE A 436 25.04 2.95 3.02
C ILE A 436 25.24 3.67 4.36
N SER A 437 24.20 4.30 4.89
CA SER A 437 24.21 4.93 6.22
C SER A 437 24.42 3.92 7.34
N MET A 438 23.89 2.72 7.20
CA MET A 438 24.06 1.58 8.14
C MET A 438 25.33 0.77 7.86
N ARG A 439 26.24 1.26 7.00
CA ARG A 439 27.57 0.69 6.72
C ARG A 439 27.54 -0.72 6.11
N LYS A 440 26.51 -1.00 5.32
CA LYS A 440 26.35 -2.27 4.61
C LYS A 440 26.89 -2.18 3.19
N ASN A 441 27.48 -3.26 2.72
CA ASN A 441 28.05 -3.35 1.39
C ASN A 441 26.94 -3.52 0.34
N VAL A 442 27.06 -2.78 -0.77
CA VAL A 442 26.01 -2.72 -1.80
C VAL A 442 26.60 -2.91 -3.19
N LEU A 443 25.96 -3.77 -3.98
CA LEU A 443 26.20 -3.91 -5.42
C LEU A 443 24.93 -3.52 -6.18
N ILE A 444 25.05 -2.57 -7.10
CA ILE A 444 23.93 -2.06 -7.87
C ILE A 444 24.17 -2.25 -9.35
N PHE A 445 23.23 -2.91 -10.03
CA PHE A 445 23.10 -2.95 -11.47
C PHE A 445 21.82 -2.23 -11.86
N SER A 446 21.96 -1.10 -12.53
CA SER A 446 20.81 -0.31 -12.95
C SER A 446 21.12 0.54 -14.16
N ASP A 447 20.58 0.19 -15.30
CA ASP A 447 20.59 1.02 -16.48
C ASP A 447 19.52 2.11 -16.40
N CYS A 448 19.70 3.23 -17.11
CA CYS A 448 18.73 4.32 -17.25
C CYS A 448 18.32 5.10 -15.98
N THR A 449 18.85 4.84 -14.81
CA THR A 449 18.50 5.58 -13.59
C THR A 449 18.92 7.04 -13.67
N GLY A 450 20.13 7.31 -14.15
CA GLY A 450 20.62 8.66 -14.36
C GLY A 450 19.81 9.42 -15.41
N PHE A 451 19.48 8.78 -16.53
CA PHE A 451 18.62 9.37 -17.56
C PHE A 451 17.25 9.78 -17.00
N TYR A 452 16.60 8.86 -16.28
CA TYR A 452 15.31 9.14 -15.65
C TYR A 452 15.38 10.31 -14.67
N THR A 453 16.45 10.38 -13.91
CA THR A 453 16.68 11.38 -12.86
C THR A 453 16.94 12.77 -13.39
N TYR A 454 17.75 12.89 -14.46
CA TYR A 454 18.26 14.18 -14.95
C TYR A 454 17.48 14.75 -16.15
N THR A 455 16.61 13.95 -16.79
CA THR A 455 15.78 14.50 -17.87
C THR A 455 14.47 15.06 -17.30
N ASN A 456 14.13 16.29 -17.66
CA ASN A 456 12.88 16.94 -17.25
C ASN A 456 11.62 16.29 -17.83
N GLN A 457 11.77 15.25 -18.64
CA GLN A 457 10.65 14.56 -19.28
C GLN A 457 9.74 13.81 -18.29
N PHE A 458 10.23 13.46 -17.10
CA PHE A 458 9.53 12.61 -16.16
C PHE A 458 9.26 13.26 -14.80
N ASN A 459 9.56 14.53 -14.60
CA ASN A 459 9.40 15.26 -13.33
C ASN A 459 9.95 14.47 -12.13
N ALA A 460 11.14 13.88 -12.28
CA ALA A 460 11.76 13.09 -11.21
C ALA A 460 11.96 13.97 -9.95
N PRO A 461 11.64 13.46 -8.76
CA PRO A 461 11.86 14.17 -7.51
C PRO A 461 13.31 14.57 -7.32
N TRP A 462 13.54 15.69 -6.62
CA TRP A 462 14.90 16.23 -6.37
C TRP A 462 15.82 15.21 -5.69
N GLU A 463 15.29 14.34 -4.85
CA GLU A 463 16.01 13.32 -4.10
C GLU A 463 16.80 12.34 -4.98
N TYR A 464 16.35 12.12 -6.23
CA TYR A 464 17.09 11.30 -7.18
C TYR A 464 18.41 11.94 -7.59
N LYS A 465 18.46 13.26 -7.70
CA LYS A 465 19.69 14.00 -8.07
C LYS A 465 20.69 13.95 -6.94
N THR A 466 20.24 14.13 -5.71
CA THR A 466 21.08 14.08 -4.51
C THR A 466 21.66 12.68 -4.25
N PHE A 467 20.99 11.61 -4.69
CA PHE A 467 21.53 10.26 -4.61
C PHE A 467 22.90 10.13 -5.32
N PHE A 468 23.03 10.65 -6.53
CA PHE A 468 24.30 10.57 -7.25
C PHE A 468 25.33 11.58 -6.75
N THR A 469 24.94 12.86 -6.58
CA THR A 469 25.89 13.91 -6.24
C THR A 469 26.30 13.87 -4.77
N ASP A 470 25.37 13.72 -3.86
CA ASP A 470 25.60 13.91 -2.43
C ASP A 470 25.97 12.59 -1.74
N LEU A 471 25.33 11.48 -2.12
CA LEU A 471 25.58 10.18 -1.51
C LEU A 471 26.74 9.42 -2.19
N LEU A 472 26.75 9.36 -3.54
CA LEU A 472 27.74 8.63 -4.30
C LEU A 472 28.93 9.49 -4.78
N GLY A 473 28.80 10.82 -4.72
CA GLY A 473 29.85 11.75 -5.08
C GLY A 473 30.22 11.73 -6.58
N VAL A 474 29.25 11.42 -7.46
CA VAL A 474 29.43 11.35 -8.91
C VAL A 474 28.41 12.18 -9.64
N ASN A 475 28.73 12.61 -10.88
CA ASN A 475 27.78 13.30 -11.73
C ASN A 475 27.34 12.39 -12.88
N TRP A 476 26.04 12.36 -13.15
CA TRP A 476 25.53 11.77 -14.37
C TRP A 476 25.83 12.70 -15.57
N VAL A 477 26.33 12.13 -16.66
CA VAL A 477 26.72 12.89 -17.85
C VAL A 477 25.66 12.77 -18.95
N ARG A 478 25.31 11.54 -19.29
CA ARG A 478 24.33 11.22 -20.31
C ARG A 478 23.93 9.75 -20.26
N ALA A 479 22.77 9.44 -20.85
CA ALA A 479 22.47 8.07 -21.23
C ALA A 479 23.12 7.79 -22.59
N ASP A 480 23.82 6.67 -22.69
CA ASP A 480 24.38 6.26 -23.97
C ASP A 480 23.31 5.55 -24.79
N GLN A 481 22.54 6.33 -25.55
CA GLN A 481 21.57 5.80 -26.50
C GLN A 481 22.28 5.18 -27.70
N ARG A 482 22.52 3.87 -27.65
CA ARG A 482 23.18 3.15 -28.75
C ARG A 482 22.18 2.53 -29.69
N TYR A 483 21.19 3.28 -30.13
CA TYR A 483 20.36 2.91 -31.24
C TYR A 483 20.36 4.00 -32.29
N SER A 484 20.32 3.62 -33.55
CA SER A 484 20.04 4.56 -34.65
C SER A 484 18.70 4.17 -35.29
N VAL A 485 17.90 5.19 -35.59
CA VAL A 485 16.65 5.03 -36.35
C VAL A 485 16.90 5.46 -37.77
N ASN A 486 17.09 4.53 -38.68
CA ASN A 486 17.14 4.79 -40.10
C ASN A 486 15.94 4.18 -40.78
N ASN A 487 15.11 5.02 -41.46
CA ASN A 487 13.94 4.59 -42.21
C ASN A 487 12.96 3.68 -41.44
N ASN A 488 12.59 4.07 -40.21
CA ASN A 488 11.77 3.30 -39.31
C ASN A 488 12.35 1.93 -38.86
N GLN A 489 13.61 1.65 -39.13
CA GLN A 489 14.30 0.51 -38.58
C GLN A 489 15.18 0.95 -37.39
N ILE A 490 14.97 0.34 -36.25
CA ILE A 490 15.79 0.55 -35.04
C ILE A 490 16.99 -0.40 -35.14
N SER A 491 18.20 0.16 -35.28
CA SER A 491 19.45 -0.61 -35.17
C SER A 491 20.06 -0.35 -33.81
N VAL A 492 20.24 -1.39 -33.02
CA VAL A 492 20.96 -1.31 -31.75
C VAL A 492 22.44 -1.44 -32.00
N LEU A 493 23.21 -0.45 -31.56
CA LEU A 493 24.67 -0.50 -31.64
C LEU A 493 25.19 -1.34 -30.47
N ARG A 494 25.99 -2.37 -30.76
CA ARG A 494 26.71 -3.14 -29.76
C ARG A 494 27.73 -2.25 -29.05
N TYR A 495 27.82 -2.39 -27.72
CA TYR A 495 28.88 -1.77 -26.96
C TYR A 495 29.61 -2.81 -26.11
N ASN A 496 30.85 -2.53 -25.76
CA ASN A 496 31.60 -3.35 -24.83
C ASN A 496 31.68 -2.62 -23.50
N VAL A 497 31.42 -3.35 -22.41
CA VAL A 497 31.81 -2.92 -21.07
C VAL A 497 33.23 -3.44 -20.85
N ASN A 498 34.17 -2.55 -20.68
CA ASN A 498 35.55 -2.83 -20.45
C ASN A 498 35.92 -2.50 -19.01
N GLY A 499 36.53 -3.44 -18.31
CA GLY A 499 37.09 -3.17 -17.00
C GLY A 499 38.31 -2.25 -17.07
N VAL A 500 38.49 -1.45 -16.06
CA VAL A 500 39.67 -0.58 -15.94
C VAL A 500 40.90 -1.42 -15.53
N ASP A 501 41.99 -1.24 -16.24
CA ASP A 501 43.25 -1.97 -15.99
C ASP A 501 43.78 -1.69 -14.58
N GLY A 502 44.18 -2.75 -13.88
CA GLY A 502 44.69 -2.68 -12.52
C GLY A 502 43.58 -2.53 -11.45
N ASP A 503 42.32 -2.33 -11.84
CA ASP A 503 41.22 -2.28 -10.89
C ASP A 503 40.77 -3.66 -10.43
N PRO A 504 40.67 -3.94 -9.11
CA PRO A 504 40.33 -5.27 -8.59
C PRO A 504 38.95 -5.78 -8.98
N VAL A 505 38.02 -4.88 -9.33
CA VAL A 505 36.65 -5.24 -9.75
C VAL A 505 36.55 -5.39 -11.26
N GLY A 506 37.18 -4.47 -12.00
CA GLY A 506 37.07 -4.41 -13.46
C GLY A 506 38.15 -5.21 -14.23
N MET A 507 39.30 -5.48 -13.63
CA MET A 507 40.45 -6.03 -14.30
C MET A 507 40.17 -7.26 -15.19
N ASN A 508 40.57 -7.17 -16.44
CA ASN A 508 40.38 -8.21 -17.48
C ASN A 508 38.91 -8.56 -17.77
N ILE A 509 37.96 -7.66 -17.50
CA ILE A 509 36.59 -7.78 -17.96
C ILE A 509 36.48 -7.14 -19.33
N ILE A 510 36.01 -7.90 -20.30
CA ILE A 510 35.56 -7.43 -21.61
C ILE A 510 34.25 -8.13 -21.89
N ALA A 511 33.16 -7.42 -21.82
CA ALA A 511 31.83 -8.00 -21.98
C ALA A 511 31.09 -7.29 -23.11
N PRO A 512 30.92 -7.93 -24.28
CA PRO A 512 30.07 -7.43 -25.33
C PRO A 512 28.62 -7.51 -24.93
N SER A 513 27.87 -6.43 -25.12
CA SER A 513 26.43 -6.44 -24.92
C SER A 513 25.72 -6.90 -26.18
N ASN A 514 24.74 -7.77 -26.03
CA ASN A 514 23.78 -8.13 -27.07
C ASN A 514 22.43 -7.48 -26.73
N ALA A 515 22.25 -6.28 -27.18
CA ALA A 515 20.93 -5.72 -27.20
C ALA A 515 20.15 -6.35 -28.37
N ASN A 516 19.31 -7.36 -28.10
CA ASN A 516 18.43 -7.93 -29.13
C ASN A 516 17.20 -7.04 -29.29
N PRO A 517 17.08 -6.25 -30.38
CA PRO A 517 15.95 -5.35 -30.60
C PRO A 517 14.63 -6.10 -30.84
N GLN A 518 14.65 -7.40 -31.11
CA GLN A 518 13.45 -8.19 -31.40
C GLN A 518 12.54 -8.39 -30.18
N ASN A 519 13.06 -8.15 -28.94
CA ASN A 519 12.28 -8.26 -27.71
C ASN A 519 11.78 -6.92 -27.15
N GLY A 520 11.93 -5.81 -27.90
CA GLY A 520 11.37 -4.52 -27.51
C GLY A 520 12.08 -3.80 -26.35
N TYR A 521 13.26 -4.27 -25.93
CA TYR A 521 14.02 -3.65 -24.85
C TYR A 521 15.07 -2.67 -25.41
N ASN A 522 14.93 -1.41 -25.04
CA ASN A 522 15.94 -0.39 -25.31
C ASN A 522 16.76 -0.17 -24.03
N PHE A 523 18.05 -0.45 -24.09
CA PHE A 523 18.98 -0.22 -22.97
C PHE A 523 19.52 1.21 -23.03
N PHE A 524 19.33 1.96 -21.95
CA PHE A 524 19.88 3.28 -21.76
C PHE A 524 20.95 3.22 -20.68
N SER A 525 22.12 2.74 -21.04
CA SER A 525 23.24 2.68 -20.08
C SER A 525 23.71 4.07 -19.69
N ASP A 526 23.88 4.30 -18.40
CA ASP A 526 24.30 5.57 -17.84
C ASP A 526 25.81 5.78 -17.93
N ILE A 527 26.23 7.00 -18.28
CA ILE A 527 27.62 7.44 -18.27
C ILE A 527 27.82 8.47 -17.17
N PHE A 528 28.87 8.31 -16.39
CA PHE A 528 29.19 9.15 -15.24
C PHE A 528 30.51 9.90 -15.42
N SER A 529 30.67 10.98 -14.65
CA SER A 529 31.96 11.64 -14.39
C SER A 529 32.21 11.68 -12.89
N ILE A 530 33.46 11.54 -12.51
CA ILE A 530 33.90 11.50 -11.12
C ILE A 530 34.67 12.79 -10.81
N PRO A 531 34.15 13.66 -9.94
CA PRO A 531 34.88 14.84 -9.48
C PRO A 531 36.20 14.49 -8.78
N SER A 532 37.21 15.38 -8.86
CA SER A 532 38.54 15.14 -8.28
C SER A 532 38.52 14.97 -6.74
N ASN A 533 37.50 15.49 -6.07
CA ASN A 533 37.33 15.40 -4.63
C ASN A 533 36.45 14.19 -4.22
N SER A 534 35.98 13.39 -5.18
CA SER A 534 35.15 12.20 -4.89
C SER A 534 36.00 11.05 -4.37
N LYS A 535 35.40 10.20 -3.52
CA LYS A 535 35.95 8.89 -3.11
C LYS A 535 35.69 7.79 -4.13
N ALA A 536 34.82 8.07 -5.13
CA ALA A 536 34.53 7.12 -6.19
C ALA A 536 35.76 6.91 -7.10
N THR A 537 35.95 5.67 -7.55
CA THR A 537 36.96 5.30 -8.54
C THR A 537 36.31 4.50 -9.66
N PRO A 538 36.65 4.77 -10.94
CA PRO A 538 36.08 4.03 -12.06
C PRO A 538 36.55 2.57 -12.01
N CYS A 539 35.65 1.63 -12.24
CA CYS A 539 35.97 0.22 -12.42
C CYS A 539 35.54 -0.33 -13.79
N PHE A 540 34.60 0.36 -14.47
CA PHE A 540 34.17 0.01 -15.82
C PHE A 540 34.04 1.24 -16.70
N VAL A 541 34.36 1.07 -18.00
CA VAL A 541 34.18 2.08 -19.05
C VAL A 541 33.52 1.48 -20.29
N PHE A 542 32.86 2.30 -21.11
CA PHE A 542 32.31 1.84 -22.39
C PHE A 542 33.33 1.93 -23.52
N ASN A 543 33.44 0.88 -24.32
CA ASN A 543 34.28 0.81 -25.53
C ASN A 543 35.74 1.25 -25.31
N ASN A 544 36.28 0.93 -24.15
CA ASN A 544 37.65 1.30 -23.75
C ASN A 544 37.94 2.80 -23.80
N LYS A 545 36.91 3.62 -23.49
CA LYS A 545 37.05 5.10 -23.41
C LYS A 545 37.07 5.52 -21.95
N PRO A 546 38.20 6.02 -21.40
CA PRO A 546 38.28 6.46 -19.99
C PRO A 546 37.30 7.56 -19.58
N SER A 547 36.85 8.39 -20.56
CA SER A 547 35.84 9.41 -20.31
C SER A 547 34.40 8.89 -20.17
N ASP A 548 34.14 7.68 -20.64
CA ASP A 548 32.80 7.08 -20.70
C ASP A 548 32.65 6.07 -19.55
N ILE A 549 32.66 6.57 -18.30
CA ILE A 549 32.60 5.73 -17.10
C ILE A 549 31.25 5.02 -17.06
N ALA A 550 31.29 3.69 -17.11
CA ALA A 550 30.16 2.79 -17.12
C ALA A 550 29.81 2.27 -15.71
N GLY A 551 30.79 2.28 -14.80
CA GLY A 551 30.61 1.84 -13.43
C GLY A 551 31.76 2.28 -12.56
N PHE A 552 31.48 2.46 -11.28
CA PHE A 552 32.44 2.94 -10.29
C PHE A 552 32.26 2.18 -8.97
N LYS A 553 33.31 2.26 -8.14
CA LYS A 553 33.28 1.72 -6.78
C LYS A 553 33.66 2.81 -5.78
N ILE A 554 33.16 2.68 -4.56
CA ILE A 554 33.44 3.56 -3.45
C ILE A 554 33.79 2.71 -2.24
N ASP A 555 34.94 3.00 -1.64
CA ASP A 555 35.28 2.53 -0.29
C ASP A 555 35.40 3.76 0.59
N ASN A 556 34.44 3.97 1.47
CA ASN A 556 34.42 5.13 2.36
C ASN A 556 35.00 4.79 3.75
N GLY A 557 35.58 3.59 3.92
CA GLY A 557 36.08 3.05 5.17
C GLY A 557 35.00 2.37 6.03
N PHE A 558 33.73 2.52 5.68
CA PHE A 558 32.59 2.00 6.43
C PHE A 558 31.72 1.06 5.62
N ALA A 559 31.48 1.38 4.37
CA ALA A 559 30.72 0.59 3.43
C ALA A 559 31.46 0.57 2.09
N LYS A 560 31.35 -0.55 1.40
CA LYS A 560 31.84 -0.72 0.03
C LYS A 560 30.64 -0.74 -0.91
N ILE A 561 30.71 0.08 -1.93
CA ILE A 561 29.63 0.27 -2.91
C ILE A 561 30.20 0.05 -4.30
N ILE A 562 29.50 -0.74 -5.11
CA ILE A 562 29.77 -0.82 -6.56
C ILE A 562 28.47 -0.43 -7.25
N TYR A 563 28.56 0.55 -8.15
CA TYR A 563 27.45 0.96 -9.00
C TYR A 563 27.82 0.68 -10.46
N CYS A 564 26.97 -0.06 -11.15
CA CYS A 564 27.06 -0.35 -12.58
C CYS A 564 25.90 0.31 -13.30
N GLY A 565 26.17 1.28 -14.18
CA GLY A 565 25.22 1.98 -15.02
C GLY A 565 24.75 1.15 -16.23
N PHE A 566 24.77 -0.17 -16.10
CA PHE A 566 24.39 -1.16 -17.12
C PHE A 566 23.78 -2.39 -16.45
N ASP A 567 22.97 -3.15 -17.19
CA ASP A 567 22.43 -4.42 -16.73
C ASP A 567 23.40 -5.58 -17.06
N LEU A 568 23.72 -6.38 -16.04
CA LEU A 568 24.58 -7.56 -16.19
C LEU A 568 23.97 -8.61 -17.13
N GLY A 569 22.65 -8.73 -17.14
CA GLY A 569 21.91 -9.67 -17.98
C GLY A 569 22.01 -9.39 -19.47
N ALA A 570 22.37 -8.14 -19.84
CA ALA A 570 22.53 -7.72 -21.22
C ALA A 570 23.80 -8.28 -21.89
N PHE A 571 24.73 -8.88 -21.15
CA PHE A 571 25.94 -9.47 -21.72
C PHE A 571 25.66 -10.85 -22.36
N ASP A 572 26.28 -11.11 -23.51
CA ASP A 572 26.16 -12.40 -24.20
C ASP A 572 26.93 -13.52 -23.49
N ASP A 573 28.10 -13.19 -22.92
CA ASP A 573 29.01 -14.15 -22.35
C ASP A 573 28.70 -14.42 -20.87
N GLN A 574 28.26 -15.64 -20.59
CA GLN A 574 28.00 -16.10 -19.22
C GLN A 574 29.27 -16.14 -18.36
N GLY A 575 30.43 -16.45 -18.95
CA GLY A 575 31.72 -16.44 -18.24
C GLY A 575 32.10 -15.01 -17.80
N ALA A 576 31.87 -14.01 -18.65
CA ALA A 576 32.11 -12.60 -18.32
C ALA A 576 31.19 -12.12 -17.20
N ARG A 577 29.90 -12.52 -17.21
CA ARG A 577 28.97 -12.23 -16.11
C ARG A 577 29.45 -12.83 -14.79
N ALA A 578 29.80 -14.10 -14.78
CA ALA A 578 30.27 -14.80 -13.59
C ALA A 578 31.61 -14.20 -13.07
N LYS A 579 32.51 -13.84 -13.97
CA LYS A 579 33.80 -13.22 -13.61
C LYS A 579 33.61 -11.86 -12.95
N LEU A 580 32.74 -10.99 -13.53
CA LEU A 580 32.41 -9.68 -12.96
C LEU A 580 31.83 -9.85 -11.56
N LEU A 581 30.80 -10.68 -11.40
CA LEU A 581 30.21 -10.94 -10.08
C LEU A 581 31.24 -11.50 -9.09
N SER A 582 32.11 -12.42 -9.51
CA SER A 582 33.16 -12.98 -8.65
C SER A 582 34.11 -11.90 -8.12
N GLN A 583 34.58 -11.02 -9.00
CA GLN A 583 35.46 -9.92 -8.63
C GLN A 583 34.77 -8.89 -7.77
N ALA A 584 33.54 -8.50 -8.11
CA ALA A 584 32.73 -7.58 -7.33
C ALA A 584 32.46 -8.13 -5.91
N MET A 585 31.98 -9.36 -5.80
CA MET A 585 31.73 -9.99 -4.50
C MET A 585 33.01 -10.15 -3.68
N LYS A 586 34.11 -10.56 -4.32
CA LYS A 586 35.42 -10.66 -3.64
C LYS A 586 35.82 -9.29 -3.04
N TRP A 587 35.74 -8.21 -3.82
CA TRP A 587 36.10 -6.88 -3.34
C TRP A 587 35.16 -6.41 -2.22
N LEU A 588 33.85 -6.60 -2.36
CA LEU A 588 32.85 -6.22 -1.35
C LEU A 588 33.04 -6.99 -0.03
N THR A 589 33.41 -8.28 -0.09
CA THR A 589 33.56 -9.14 1.09
C THR A 589 34.99 -9.17 1.66
N THR A 590 35.96 -8.56 0.97
CA THR A 590 37.33 -8.44 1.51
C THR A 590 37.34 -7.35 2.59
N THR A 591 37.67 -7.70 3.81
CA THR A 591 37.94 -6.74 4.87
C THR A 591 39.22 -5.98 4.56
N THR A 592 39.15 -4.64 4.52
CA THR A 592 40.38 -3.81 4.52
C THR A 592 40.94 -3.83 5.93
N SER A 593 42.08 -4.46 6.14
CA SER A 593 42.81 -4.37 7.42
C SER A 593 43.46 -2.99 7.51
N SER A 594 42.84 -2.03 8.15
CA SER A 594 43.53 -0.90 8.79
C SER A 594 43.93 -1.34 10.19
N GLY A 595 45.15 -1.05 10.61
CA GLY A 595 45.70 -1.50 11.90
C GLY A 595 45.16 -0.76 13.13
N GLY A 596 44.15 0.09 13.03
CA GLY A 596 43.52 0.85 14.12
C GLY A 596 42.45 0.09 14.90
N PRO A 597 41.77 0.75 15.87
CA PRO A 597 40.70 0.14 16.66
C PRO A 597 39.50 -0.18 15.77
N LYS A 598 38.94 -1.38 15.90
CA LYS A 598 37.74 -1.84 15.14
C LYS A 598 36.67 -2.37 16.06
N ILE A 599 35.46 -1.85 15.89
CA ILE A 599 34.29 -2.30 16.63
C ILE A 599 33.58 -3.41 15.86
N THR A 600 33.20 -4.47 16.57
CA THR A 600 32.31 -5.52 16.07
C THR A 600 31.24 -5.77 17.12
N LEU A 601 29.98 -5.77 16.70
CA LEU A 601 28.83 -6.07 17.54
C LEU A 601 28.40 -7.52 17.31
N SER A 602 28.09 -8.27 18.38
CA SER A 602 27.54 -9.62 18.24
C SER A 602 26.16 -9.63 17.57
N ASN A 603 25.38 -8.57 17.78
CA ASN A 603 24.04 -8.40 17.29
C ASN A 603 23.81 -6.94 16.94
N SER A 604 23.25 -6.66 15.79
CA SER A 604 22.78 -5.32 15.39
C SER A 604 21.30 -5.12 15.75
N THR A 605 20.63 -6.17 16.21
CA THR A 605 19.22 -6.12 16.65
C THR A 605 19.02 -7.09 17.81
N LEU A 606 18.32 -6.63 18.85
CA LEU A 606 17.81 -7.46 19.93
C LEU A 606 16.30 -7.58 19.80
N ASN A 607 15.81 -8.80 19.60
CA ASN A 607 14.39 -9.08 19.54
C ASN A 607 13.93 -9.71 20.86
N PHE A 608 13.22 -8.96 21.66
CA PHE A 608 12.70 -9.41 22.95
C PHE A 608 11.46 -10.31 22.84
N ASP A 609 10.94 -10.51 21.61
CA ASP A 609 9.68 -11.24 21.36
C ASP A 609 8.51 -10.63 22.16
N LYS A 610 7.59 -11.49 22.64
CA LYS A 610 6.47 -11.10 23.48
C LYS A 610 6.84 -11.16 24.95
N VAL A 611 6.72 -10.04 25.67
CA VAL A 611 6.93 -9.94 27.11
C VAL A 611 5.65 -9.45 27.75
N GLN A 612 5.19 -10.15 28.77
CA GLN A 612 3.95 -9.82 29.45
C GLN A 612 4.06 -8.45 30.16
N VAL A 613 3.04 -7.60 30.01
CA VAL A 613 2.97 -6.31 30.73
C VAL A 613 3.10 -6.53 32.23
N GLY A 614 3.97 -5.76 32.88
CA GLY A 614 4.30 -5.90 34.32
C GLY A 614 5.40 -6.91 34.62
N THR A 615 5.98 -7.56 33.62
CA THR A 615 7.21 -8.36 33.74
C THR A 615 8.31 -7.77 32.88
N SER A 616 9.52 -8.23 33.01
CA SER A 616 10.66 -7.78 32.21
C SER A 616 11.44 -8.95 31.64
N LYS A 617 12.11 -8.71 30.49
CA LYS A 617 13.04 -9.63 29.83
C LYS A 617 14.35 -8.90 29.60
N GLU A 618 15.47 -9.58 29.86
CA GLU A 618 16.80 -9.06 29.57
C GLU A 618 17.41 -9.79 28.39
N MET A 619 18.14 -9.06 27.56
CA MET A 619 18.94 -9.57 26.47
C MET A 619 20.27 -8.81 26.43
N ALA A 620 21.33 -9.49 25.98
CA ALA A 620 22.64 -8.92 25.90
C ALA A 620 23.20 -8.99 24.48
N PHE A 621 24.06 -8.03 24.15
CA PHE A 621 24.96 -8.07 23.01
C PHE A 621 26.38 -7.78 23.48
N SER A 622 27.37 -8.15 22.70
CA SER A 622 28.75 -7.82 23.00
C SER A 622 29.33 -6.82 22.00
N ILE A 623 30.21 -5.95 22.52
CA ILE A 623 31.05 -5.04 21.75
C ILE A 623 32.46 -5.62 21.82
N LYS A 624 33.03 -5.98 20.68
CA LYS A 624 34.38 -6.56 20.56
C LYS A 624 35.28 -5.59 19.81
N ASN A 625 36.54 -5.54 20.22
CA ASN A 625 37.60 -4.88 19.46
C ASN A 625 38.31 -5.91 18.57
N ASP A 626 38.00 -5.87 17.28
CA ASP A 626 38.70 -6.70 16.28
C ASP A 626 39.84 -5.95 15.56
N GLY A 627 40.23 -4.79 16.08
CA GLY A 627 41.39 -4.02 15.65
C GLY A 627 42.66 -4.32 16.42
N ASP A 628 43.74 -3.62 16.07
CA ASP A 628 45.06 -3.79 16.66
C ASP A 628 45.41 -2.67 17.69
N GLU A 629 44.54 -1.69 17.89
CA GLU A 629 44.65 -0.60 18.88
C GLU A 629 43.45 -0.56 19.82
N ASP A 630 43.60 0.15 20.94
CA ASP A 630 42.56 0.26 21.96
C ASP A 630 41.27 0.90 21.40
N LEU A 631 40.14 0.20 21.48
CA LEU A 631 38.82 0.70 21.13
C LEU A 631 38.21 1.40 22.34
N ILE A 632 37.92 2.69 22.19
CA ILE A 632 37.32 3.53 23.24
C ILE A 632 35.89 3.80 22.89
N ILE A 633 34.97 3.27 23.68
CA ILE A 633 33.54 3.62 23.60
C ILE A 633 33.36 4.89 24.43
N SER A 634 33.12 6.01 23.78
CA SER A 634 32.95 7.31 24.41
C SER A 634 31.54 7.58 24.90
N LYS A 635 30.52 6.99 24.21
CA LYS A 635 29.12 7.08 24.61
C LYS A 635 28.40 5.77 24.29
N LEU A 636 27.48 5.38 25.17
CA LEU A 636 26.56 4.29 24.99
C LEU A 636 25.28 4.65 25.73
N TYR A 637 24.15 4.80 25.02
CA TYR A 637 22.91 5.30 25.61
C TYR A 637 21.67 4.85 24.80
N ASN A 638 20.53 4.77 25.48
CA ASN A 638 19.23 4.68 24.89
C ASN A 638 18.72 6.10 24.59
N ASP A 639 18.33 6.38 23.37
CA ASP A 639 17.85 7.70 22.96
C ASP A 639 16.34 7.82 23.25
N PRO A 640 15.91 8.80 24.07
CA PRO A 640 14.49 9.01 24.37
C PRO A 640 13.60 9.28 23.13
N ASP A 641 14.16 9.80 22.05
CA ASP A 641 13.41 10.03 20.81
C ASP A 641 13.03 8.71 20.11
N TYR A 642 13.80 7.65 20.36
CA TYR A 642 13.56 6.30 19.85
C TYR A 642 12.96 5.35 20.89
N ASP A 643 12.84 5.76 22.13
CA ASP A 643 12.13 5.05 23.22
C ASP A 643 11.24 6.03 24.00
N PRO A 644 10.22 6.64 23.37
CA PRO A 644 9.39 7.66 23.99
C PRO A 644 8.57 7.14 25.18
N ASP A 645 8.39 5.83 25.25
CA ASP A 645 7.70 5.19 26.39
C ASP A 645 8.66 4.87 27.56
N GLY A 646 9.98 4.93 27.34
CA GLY A 646 11.01 4.61 28.34
C GLY A 646 10.87 3.18 28.86
N VAL A 647 10.80 2.20 27.95
CA VAL A 647 10.57 0.78 28.25
C VAL A 647 11.84 -0.05 28.15
N PHE A 648 12.90 0.49 27.55
CA PHE A 648 14.21 -0.15 27.45
C PHE A 648 15.21 0.52 28.38
N GLU A 649 15.95 -0.26 29.12
CA GLU A 649 16.94 0.18 30.12
C GLU A 649 18.25 -0.59 29.93
N ILE A 650 19.39 0.10 29.89
CA ILE A 650 20.69 -0.55 29.92
C ILE A 650 21.01 -0.85 31.39
N THR A 651 21.03 -2.14 31.74
CA THR A 651 21.25 -2.60 33.11
C THR A 651 22.71 -2.93 33.42
N GLU A 652 23.48 -3.34 32.37
CA GLU A 652 24.92 -3.63 32.51
C GLU A 652 25.70 -3.15 31.29
N GLY A 653 26.97 -2.84 31.45
CA GLY A 653 27.87 -2.44 30.34
C GLY A 653 27.66 -1.01 29.82
N GLY A 654 26.77 -0.22 30.45
CA GLY A 654 26.44 1.15 30.01
C GLY A 654 27.40 2.24 30.49
N THR A 655 28.38 1.90 31.34
CA THR A 655 29.33 2.90 31.88
C THR A 655 30.33 3.31 30.81
N THR A 656 30.34 4.59 30.46
CA THR A 656 31.25 5.17 29.44
C THR A 656 31.98 6.38 30.05
N PRO A 657 33.22 6.70 29.58
CA PRO A 657 33.97 5.96 28.55
C PRO A 657 34.54 4.62 29.07
N VAL A 658 34.59 3.63 28.18
CA VAL A 658 35.23 2.32 28.42
C VAL A 658 36.22 2.01 27.31
N THR A 659 37.38 1.42 27.68
CA THR A 659 38.43 1.00 26.77
C THR A 659 38.39 -0.54 26.62
N ILE A 660 38.32 -1.02 25.39
CA ILE A 660 38.36 -2.45 25.04
C ILE A 660 39.67 -2.71 24.27
N LYS A 661 40.54 -3.53 24.84
CA LYS A 661 41.83 -3.84 24.22
C LYS A 661 41.66 -4.74 23.00
N PRO A 662 42.66 -4.79 22.07
CA PRO A 662 42.68 -5.69 20.97
C PRO A 662 42.27 -7.12 21.33
N GLY A 663 41.28 -7.67 20.64
CA GLY A 663 40.72 -9.01 20.86
C GLY A 663 39.77 -9.15 22.05
N GLU A 664 39.69 -8.17 22.96
CA GLU A 664 38.76 -8.19 24.08
C GLU A 664 37.33 -7.75 23.70
N MET A 665 36.38 -8.08 24.58
CA MET A 665 34.96 -7.68 24.40
C MET A 665 34.33 -7.29 25.76
N ILE A 666 33.30 -6.46 25.68
CA ILE A 666 32.40 -6.18 26.81
C ILE A 666 30.99 -6.63 26.47
N ALA A 667 30.23 -7.03 27.46
CA ALA A 667 28.77 -7.30 27.30
C ALA A 667 27.99 -6.08 27.71
N VAL A 668 26.90 -5.82 27.00
CA VAL A 668 25.90 -4.80 27.31
C VAL A 668 24.56 -5.48 27.44
N THR A 669 23.94 -5.35 28.62
CA THR A 669 22.63 -5.95 28.91
C THR A 669 21.55 -4.88 28.82
N VAL A 670 20.51 -5.18 28.06
CA VAL A 670 19.33 -4.32 27.89
C VAL A 670 18.12 -5.04 28.45
N LYS A 671 17.35 -4.34 29.27
CA LYS A 671 16.12 -4.83 29.90
C LYS A 671 14.93 -4.16 29.23
N PHE A 672 13.98 -4.96 28.79
CA PHE A 672 12.69 -4.50 28.29
C PHE A 672 11.59 -4.72 29.32
N THR A 673 10.79 -3.67 29.61
CA THR A 673 9.67 -3.72 30.54
C THR A 673 8.46 -3.04 29.89
N PRO A 674 7.58 -3.80 29.20
CA PRO A 674 6.44 -3.22 28.51
C PRO A 674 5.43 -2.58 29.46
N LYS A 675 4.96 -1.38 29.12
CA LYS A 675 3.91 -0.65 29.84
C LYS A 675 2.51 -0.90 29.28
N ALA A 676 2.41 -1.42 28.05
CA ALA A 676 1.15 -1.76 27.38
C ALA A 676 1.33 -2.94 26.43
N ALA A 677 0.22 -3.59 26.04
CA ALA A 677 0.21 -4.63 25.02
C ALA A 677 0.24 -4.01 23.62
N LYS A 678 1.44 -3.65 23.16
CA LYS A 678 1.70 -3.07 21.83
C LYS A 678 3.11 -3.41 21.39
N LYS A 679 3.44 -3.13 20.12
CA LYS A 679 4.82 -3.19 19.63
C LYS A 679 5.61 -2.00 20.14
N TYR A 680 6.89 -2.25 20.42
CA TYR A 680 7.87 -1.26 20.83
C TYR A 680 9.12 -1.41 20.00
N ASP A 681 9.64 -0.30 19.55
CA ASP A 681 10.92 -0.17 18.87
C ASP A 681 11.79 0.79 19.68
N GLY A 682 13.10 0.56 19.71
CA GLY A 682 14.08 1.40 20.39
C GLY A 682 15.44 1.25 19.76
N SER A 683 16.43 2.03 20.23
CA SER A 683 17.78 1.99 19.70
C SER A 683 18.82 2.33 20.77
N ILE A 684 19.87 1.51 20.87
CA ILE A 684 21.06 1.82 21.65
C ILE A 684 22.09 2.42 20.71
N PHE A 685 22.52 3.65 21.00
CA PHE A 685 23.56 4.38 20.27
C PHE A 685 24.90 4.18 20.94
N ILE A 686 25.93 3.92 20.14
CA ILE A 686 27.30 3.67 20.56
C ILE A 686 28.22 4.59 19.77
N THR A 687 28.97 5.45 20.44
CA THR A 687 30.01 6.31 19.81
C THR A 687 31.38 5.85 20.26
N SER A 688 32.30 5.66 19.32
CA SER A 688 33.65 5.15 19.57
C SER A 688 34.72 5.85 18.74
N ASN A 689 36.00 5.49 18.99
CA ASN A 689 37.15 5.85 18.14
C ASN A 689 37.43 4.82 17.05
N ALA A 690 36.56 3.84 16.84
CA ALA A 690 36.77 2.79 15.85
C ALA A 690 36.93 3.38 14.43
N GLU A 691 37.90 2.87 13.69
CA GLU A 691 38.15 3.30 12.32
C GLU A 691 37.09 2.76 11.35
N ASN A 692 36.54 1.57 11.64
CA ASN A 692 35.49 0.97 10.82
C ASN A 692 34.10 1.55 11.10
N ALA A 693 33.88 2.06 12.31
CA ALA A 693 32.57 2.55 12.74
C ALA A 693 32.67 3.47 13.96
N LYS A 694 32.65 4.78 13.80
CA LYS A 694 32.65 5.75 14.91
C LYS A 694 31.36 5.73 15.70
N ASP A 695 30.24 5.57 15.03
CA ASP A 695 28.90 5.47 15.61
C ASP A 695 28.21 4.20 15.15
N GLU A 696 27.71 3.39 16.06
CA GLU A 696 26.97 2.17 15.85
C GLU A 696 25.62 2.23 16.53
N VAL A 697 24.66 1.45 16.01
CA VAL A 697 23.31 1.36 16.55
C VAL A 697 22.90 -0.10 16.70
N VAL A 698 22.36 -0.45 17.87
CA VAL A 698 21.67 -1.72 18.09
C VAL A 698 20.19 -1.45 18.17
N ASN A 699 19.42 -1.98 17.21
CA ASN A 699 17.98 -1.85 17.18
C ASN A 699 17.33 -2.78 18.21
N LEU A 700 16.30 -2.29 18.86
CA LEU A 700 15.52 -3.03 19.85
C LEU A 700 14.12 -3.24 19.31
N ILE A 701 13.68 -4.49 19.24
CA ILE A 701 12.34 -4.86 18.79
C ILE A 701 11.69 -5.68 19.89
N ALA A 702 10.47 -5.32 20.27
CA ALA A 702 9.76 -6.00 21.35
C ALA A 702 8.24 -5.89 21.16
N GLU A 703 7.49 -6.79 21.79
CA GLU A 703 6.04 -6.73 21.85
C GLU A 703 5.60 -6.94 23.30
N GLY A 704 4.83 -6.00 23.85
CA GLY A 704 4.13 -6.18 25.10
C GLY A 704 2.97 -7.14 24.89
N ALA A 705 2.93 -8.25 25.64
CA ALA A 705 1.80 -9.17 25.64
C ALA A 705 0.81 -8.83 26.77
N PRO A 706 -0.48 -9.18 26.64
CA PRO A 706 -1.46 -8.96 27.70
C PRO A 706 -1.00 -9.52 29.04
N GLY A 707 -1.18 -8.74 30.10
CA GLY A 707 -0.89 -9.17 31.47
C GLY A 707 -1.93 -10.18 31.97
N ALA A 708 -1.59 -10.96 33.01
CA ALA A 708 -2.54 -11.82 33.68
C ALA A 708 -3.61 -10.99 34.40
N GLY A 709 -4.89 -11.37 34.28
CA GLY A 709 -6.02 -10.63 34.81
C GLY A 709 -6.54 -9.56 33.85
N ALA A 710 -7.50 -8.77 34.30
CA ALA A 710 -8.01 -7.63 33.54
C ALA A 710 -6.92 -6.55 33.36
N GLN A 711 -6.79 -6.02 32.15
CA GLN A 711 -5.81 -4.97 31.82
C GLN A 711 -6.51 -3.88 30.99
N ILE A 712 -6.25 -2.61 31.33
CA ILE A 712 -6.83 -1.46 30.61
C ILE A 712 -5.77 -0.78 29.75
N SER A 713 -6.15 -0.44 28.51
CA SER A 713 -5.40 0.46 27.63
C SER A 713 -6.35 1.34 26.82
N ALA A 714 -5.82 2.34 26.14
CA ALA A 714 -6.59 3.18 25.26
C ALA A 714 -5.84 3.46 23.96
N ASN A 715 -6.58 3.70 22.87
CA ASN A 715 -6.02 4.11 21.59
C ASN A 715 -5.32 5.48 21.64
N LYS A 716 -5.69 6.30 22.65
CA LYS A 716 -5.11 7.63 22.93
C LYS A 716 -5.15 7.89 24.42
N GLN A 717 -4.07 8.39 24.99
CA GLN A 717 -4.04 8.89 26.38
C GLN A 717 -4.31 10.40 26.46
N LYS A 718 -4.49 11.06 25.31
CA LYS A 718 -4.81 12.48 25.18
C LYS A 718 -5.79 12.71 24.05
N LEU A 719 -6.85 13.47 24.30
CA LEU A 719 -7.76 13.99 23.28
C LEU A 719 -7.51 15.48 23.10
N GLU A 720 -7.29 15.90 21.87
CA GLU A 720 -6.93 17.29 21.55
C GLU A 720 -7.90 17.92 20.55
N TRP A 721 -8.44 19.08 20.87
CA TRP A 721 -9.26 19.95 19.99
C TRP A 721 -8.47 21.22 19.66
N THR A 722 -7.28 21.07 19.07
CA THR A 722 -6.34 22.16 18.76
C THR A 722 -6.24 22.43 17.26
N SER A 723 -6.62 21.44 16.43
CA SER A 723 -6.69 21.58 14.98
C SER A 723 -7.78 20.66 14.40
N PRO A 724 -8.88 21.20 13.81
CA PRO A 724 -9.25 22.62 13.89
C PRO A 724 -9.67 23.05 15.31
N LYS A 725 -9.43 24.32 15.66
CA LYS A 725 -9.94 24.93 16.89
C LYS A 725 -11.46 25.04 16.85
N VAL A 726 -12.11 25.03 18.02
CA VAL A 726 -13.57 25.10 18.15
C VAL A 726 -14.01 26.51 18.52
N LYS A 727 -14.92 27.10 17.76
CA LYS A 727 -15.44 28.45 18.06
C LYS A 727 -16.32 28.43 19.31
N PRO A 728 -16.32 29.50 20.15
CA PRO A 728 -17.25 29.64 21.23
C PRO A 728 -18.72 29.50 20.78
N GLY A 729 -19.53 28.78 21.55
CA GLY A 729 -20.90 28.45 21.21
C GLY A 729 -21.08 27.35 20.16
N LYS A 730 -19.99 26.78 19.67
CA LYS A 730 -19.99 25.54 18.87
C LYS A 730 -19.37 24.43 19.69
N SER A 731 -19.57 23.19 19.24
CA SER A 731 -18.98 22.01 19.90
C SER A 731 -18.44 21.02 18.89
N MET A 732 -17.50 20.20 19.34
CA MET A 732 -16.91 19.11 18.56
C MET A 732 -16.72 17.87 19.43
N ASN A 733 -17.16 16.73 18.94
CA ASN A 733 -16.99 15.43 19.59
C ASN A 733 -15.69 14.77 19.16
N LYS A 734 -15.07 14.04 20.08
CA LYS A 734 -13.97 13.10 19.80
C LYS A 734 -14.12 11.86 20.63
N ASP A 735 -13.66 10.74 20.05
CA ASP A 735 -13.75 9.43 20.67
C ASP A 735 -12.40 8.98 21.22
N VAL A 736 -12.46 8.29 22.35
CA VAL A 736 -11.39 7.46 22.87
C VAL A 736 -11.91 6.04 23.03
N ILE A 737 -11.14 5.07 22.59
CA ILE A 737 -11.48 3.65 22.69
C ILE A 737 -10.66 3.03 23.80
N ILE A 738 -11.34 2.46 24.78
CA ILE A 738 -10.76 1.72 25.90
C ILE A 738 -10.76 0.24 25.53
N PHE A 739 -9.61 -0.41 25.61
CA PHE A 739 -9.42 -1.83 25.33
C PHE A 739 -9.19 -2.62 26.60
N ASN A 740 -9.73 -3.81 26.66
CA ASN A 740 -9.31 -4.82 27.60
C ASN A 740 -8.22 -5.67 26.94
N THR A 741 -6.97 -5.45 27.33
CA THR A 741 -5.79 -6.17 26.84
C THR A 741 -5.33 -7.28 27.78
N GLY A 742 -6.18 -7.65 28.74
CA GLY A 742 -5.92 -8.68 29.74
C GLY A 742 -6.55 -10.04 29.41
N SER A 743 -6.31 -11.02 30.30
CA SER A 743 -6.88 -12.37 30.17
C SER A 743 -8.30 -12.49 30.75
N ASP A 744 -8.71 -11.55 31.60
CA ASP A 744 -9.98 -11.57 32.32
C ASP A 744 -10.81 -10.33 31.96
N ASP A 745 -12.12 -10.37 32.19
CA ASP A 745 -13.04 -9.26 31.94
C ASP A 745 -12.65 -8.01 32.73
N LEU A 746 -12.57 -6.88 32.02
CA LEU A 746 -12.33 -5.56 32.58
C LEU A 746 -13.64 -4.94 33.07
N VAL A 747 -13.83 -4.86 34.38
CA VAL A 747 -14.99 -4.26 35.01
C VAL A 747 -14.67 -2.80 35.34
N ILE A 748 -15.26 -1.87 34.60
CA ILE A 748 -15.17 -0.44 34.85
C ILE A 748 -16.27 -0.06 35.83
N SER A 749 -15.86 0.45 36.98
CA SER A 749 -16.79 0.85 38.06
C SER A 749 -17.17 2.31 38.01
N GLU A 750 -16.33 3.19 37.47
CA GLU A 750 -16.60 4.62 37.37
C GLU A 750 -15.81 5.27 36.22
N ILE A 751 -16.46 6.20 35.52
CA ILE A 751 -15.84 7.10 34.53
C ILE A 751 -16.28 8.53 34.88
N LYS A 752 -15.33 9.42 35.23
CA LYS A 752 -15.64 10.79 35.61
C LYS A 752 -14.55 11.78 35.21
N PHE A 753 -14.90 13.06 35.14
CA PHE A 753 -13.91 14.12 35.08
C PHE A 753 -13.29 14.36 36.45
N THR A 754 -11.98 14.33 36.54
CA THR A 754 -11.20 14.75 37.73
C THR A 754 -10.70 16.20 37.59
N LYS A 755 -10.56 16.67 36.34
CA LYS A 755 -10.32 18.05 35.96
C LYS A 755 -11.22 18.40 34.77
N ASN A 756 -11.84 19.57 34.79
CA ASN A 756 -12.67 20.08 33.68
C ASN A 756 -12.75 21.61 33.75
N ASP A 757 -11.81 22.28 33.09
CA ASP A 757 -11.72 23.73 33.08
C ASP A 757 -13.01 24.35 32.53
N ASN A 758 -13.66 25.23 33.32
CA ASN A 758 -14.91 25.90 33.01
C ASN A 758 -16.06 24.98 32.54
N GLU A 759 -16.00 23.66 32.89
CA GLU A 759 -17.00 22.64 32.54
C GLU A 759 -17.26 22.55 31.03
N VAL A 760 -16.23 22.83 30.19
CA VAL A 760 -16.35 22.83 28.73
C VAL A 760 -16.30 21.44 28.09
N PHE A 761 -15.90 20.42 28.83
CA PHE A 761 -15.93 19.03 28.37
C PHE A 761 -17.14 18.31 28.97
N SER A 762 -17.81 17.51 28.17
CA SER A 762 -18.95 16.68 28.62
C SER A 762 -18.94 15.34 27.93
N PHE A 763 -19.43 14.32 28.62
CA PHE A 763 -19.66 13.03 27.98
C PHE A 763 -20.90 13.11 27.07
N VAL A 764 -20.79 12.49 25.89
CA VAL A 764 -21.91 12.31 24.96
C VAL A 764 -22.41 10.89 25.04
N ASP A 765 -21.49 9.93 25.12
CA ASP A 765 -21.77 8.50 25.17
C ASP A 765 -20.63 7.74 25.86
N GLY A 766 -20.89 6.52 26.30
CA GLY A 766 -19.90 5.57 26.79
C GLY A 766 -19.37 5.83 28.20
N SER A 767 -19.90 6.81 28.96
CA SER A 767 -19.46 7.13 30.33
C SER A 767 -20.05 6.22 31.42
N GLU A 768 -21.01 5.36 31.07
CA GLU A 768 -21.64 4.45 32.02
C GLU A 768 -20.66 3.33 32.46
N PRO A 769 -20.66 2.93 33.73
CA PRO A 769 -19.97 1.73 34.20
C PRO A 769 -20.38 0.50 33.39
N GLY A 770 -19.48 -0.48 33.29
CA GLY A 770 -19.79 -1.70 32.56
C GLY A 770 -18.61 -2.64 32.46
N THR A 771 -18.86 -3.82 31.89
CA THR A 771 -17.84 -4.84 31.66
C THR A 771 -17.40 -4.78 30.20
N VAL A 772 -16.08 -4.75 29.99
CA VAL A 772 -15.44 -4.93 28.68
C VAL A 772 -14.86 -6.34 28.66
N PRO A 773 -15.45 -7.26 27.90
CA PRO A 773 -14.95 -8.63 27.80
C PRO A 773 -13.49 -8.67 27.35
N LYS A 774 -12.84 -9.82 27.56
CA LYS A 774 -11.50 -10.07 27.04
C LYS A 774 -11.46 -9.82 25.51
N ASP A 775 -10.39 -9.16 25.06
CA ASP A 775 -10.14 -8.82 23.65
C ASP A 775 -11.20 -7.89 23.01
N ASP A 776 -12.06 -7.25 23.83
CA ASP A 776 -13.08 -6.30 23.40
C ASP A 776 -12.76 -4.86 23.81
N SER A 777 -13.58 -3.91 23.40
CA SER A 777 -13.39 -2.50 23.64
C SER A 777 -14.69 -1.74 23.99
N LYS A 778 -14.52 -0.56 24.62
CA LYS A 778 -15.58 0.38 24.93
C LYS A 778 -15.20 1.77 24.43
N THR A 779 -16.06 2.38 23.63
CA THR A 779 -15.86 3.76 23.16
C THR A 779 -16.45 4.76 24.13
N ILE A 780 -15.71 5.83 24.42
CA ILE A 780 -16.18 7.00 25.18
C ILE A 780 -16.13 8.20 24.25
N THR A 781 -17.28 8.85 24.05
CA THR A 781 -17.38 10.06 23.24
C THR A 781 -17.41 11.30 24.13
N VAL A 782 -16.45 12.19 23.94
CA VAL A 782 -16.29 13.43 24.68
C VAL A 782 -16.54 14.62 23.76
N LYS A 783 -17.38 15.53 24.22
CA LYS A 783 -17.70 16.80 23.55
C LYS A 783 -16.93 17.94 24.19
N PHE A 784 -16.28 18.74 23.38
CA PHE A 784 -15.67 20.02 23.76
C PHE A 784 -16.54 21.19 23.29
N SER A 785 -16.96 22.10 24.21
CA SER A 785 -17.83 23.21 23.95
C SER A 785 -17.27 24.50 24.62
N PRO A 786 -16.29 25.16 23.98
CA PRO A 786 -15.64 26.33 24.59
C PRO A 786 -16.61 27.52 24.72
N THR A 787 -16.41 28.32 25.78
CA THR A 787 -17.25 29.49 26.10
C THR A 787 -16.55 30.82 25.86
N GLU A 788 -15.21 30.86 25.84
CA GLU A 788 -14.40 32.07 25.66
C GLU A 788 -13.51 31.91 24.39
N GLU A 789 -13.14 33.03 23.77
CA GLU A 789 -12.33 33.07 22.57
C GLU A 789 -10.84 32.92 22.89
N ASN A 790 -10.07 32.36 21.96
CA ASN A 790 -8.59 32.24 21.99
C ASN A 790 -8.05 31.74 23.34
N LYS A 791 -8.72 30.76 23.92
CA LYS A 791 -8.40 30.20 25.23
C LYS A 791 -8.08 28.74 25.14
N LYS A 792 -7.10 28.30 25.92
CA LYS A 792 -6.78 26.90 26.12
C LYS A 792 -7.51 26.38 27.35
N TYR A 793 -8.08 25.18 27.23
CA TYR A 793 -8.78 24.47 28.30
C TYR A 793 -8.15 23.10 28.49
N GLU A 794 -8.09 22.65 29.71
CA GLU A 794 -7.57 21.35 30.07
C GLU A 794 -8.60 20.56 30.87
N GLY A 795 -8.57 19.26 30.69
CA GLY A 795 -9.41 18.34 31.44
C GLY A 795 -8.69 17.00 31.67
N THR A 796 -9.25 16.20 32.55
CA THR A 796 -8.78 14.83 32.79
C THR A 796 -9.99 13.95 33.06
N ILE A 797 -10.07 12.83 32.33
CA ILE A 797 -11.03 11.76 32.62
C ILE A 797 -10.29 10.71 33.44
N SER A 798 -10.88 10.27 34.55
CA SER A 798 -10.40 9.12 35.31
C SER A 798 -11.38 7.96 35.16
N ILE A 799 -10.83 6.78 34.87
CA ILE A 799 -11.56 5.51 34.71
C ILE A 799 -11.10 4.57 35.81
N THR A 800 -12.00 4.26 36.75
CA THR A 800 -11.74 3.30 37.84
C THR A 800 -12.22 1.91 37.43
N SER A 801 -11.37 0.90 37.61
CA SER A 801 -11.66 -0.47 37.18
C SER A 801 -10.94 -1.52 38.01
N ASN A 802 -11.20 -2.82 37.72
CA ASN A 802 -10.47 -3.95 38.28
C ASN A 802 -9.15 -4.25 37.56
N ALA A 803 -8.71 -3.37 36.66
CA ALA A 803 -7.49 -3.57 35.88
C ALA A 803 -6.26 -3.68 36.80
N LYS A 804 -5.41 -4.68 36.55
CA LYS A 804 -4.19 -4.94 37.33
C LYS A 804 -3.06 -3.96 37.02
N ASN A 805 -3.02 -3.44 35.77
CA ASN A 805 -2.00 -2.47 35.35
C ASN A 805 -2.31 -1.07 35.86
N PHE A 806 -3.55 -0.61 35.75
CA PHE A 806 -3.98 0.73 36.14
C PHE A 806 -5.38 0.67 36.77
N PRO A 807 -5.51 0.48 38.11
CA PRO A 807 -6.84 0.51 38.76
C PRO A 807 -7.57 1.83 38.58
N SER A 808 -6.81 2.92 38.38
CA SER A 808 -7.30 4.22 37.92
C SER A 808 -6.53 4.63 36.69
N PHE A 809 -7.19 4.71 35.53
CA PHE A 809 -6.58 5.04 34.24
C PHE A 809 -7.01 6.45 33.85
N GLU A 810 -6.06 7.30 33.45
CA GLU A 810 -6.32 8.70 33.15
C GLU A 810 -6.16 9.02 31.66
N ILE A 811 -7.05 9.89 31.13
CA ILE A 811 -7.01 10.43 29.78
C ILE A 811 -7.00 11.95 29.88
N GLN A 812 -5.99 12.58 29.30
CA GLN A 812 -5.86 14.03 29.26
C GLN A 812 -6.74 14.62 28.15
N LEU A 813 -7.31 15.79 28.40
CA LEU A 813 -8.09 16.55 27.44
C LEU A 813 -7.46 17.94 27.26
N VAL A 814 -7.26 18.34 26.00
CA VAL A 814 -6.77 19.69 25.69
C VAL A 814 -7.61 20.28 24.57
N GLY A 815 -8.31 21.35 24.86
CA GLY A 815 -9.10 22.07 23.87
C GLY A 815 -8.60 23.50 23.68
N GLU A 816 -8.57 23.98 22.44
CA GLU A 816 -8.30 25.38 22.12
C GLU A 816 -9.51 25.98 21.40
N SER A 817 -9.96 27.11 21.89
CA SER A 817 -11.00 27.86 21.21
C SER A 817 -10.43 28.78 20.15
N ASP A 818 -11.20 28.93 19.08
CA ASP A 818 -10.92 29.85 17.98
C ASP A 818 -11.51 31.25 18.31
N ILE A 819 -11.17 32.21 17.48
CA ILE A 819 -11.85 33.52 17.50
C ILE A 819 -13.20 33.42 16.80
N ALA A 820 -14.23 34.08 17.30
CA ALA A 820 -15.60 33.99 16.79
C ALA A 820 -15.79 34.59 15.38
N SER A 821 -14.87 35.41 14.89
CA SER A 821 -14.84 35.94 13.53
C SER A 821 -13.44 36.00 12.99
N SER A 822 -13.16 35.24 11.93
CA SER A 822 -11.97 35.49 11.11
C SER A 822 -12.26 36.65 10.16
N VAL A 823 -11.67 37.81 10.40
CA VAL A 823 -11.50 38.80 9.34
C VAL A 823 -10.39 38.27 8.44
N SER A 824 -10.73 37.82 7.25
CA SER A 824 -9.72 37.47 6.25
C SER A 824 -9.08 38.76 5.74
N GLU A 825 -7.83 38.94 5.99
CA GLU A 825 -7.02 40.04 5.47
C GLU A 825 -5.90 39.45 4.59
N ALA A 826 -5.69 40.04 3.44
CA ALA A 826 -4.52 39.73 2.60
C ALA A 826 -3.65 40.97 2.45
N VAL A 827 -2.32 40.78 2.50
CA VAL A 827 -1.33 41.83 2.51
C VAL A 827 -0.32 41.57 1.37
N SER A 828 0.09 42.60 0.67
CA SER A 828 1.16 42.52 -0.34
C SER A 828 2.52 42.22 0.31
N ASP A 829 3.41 41.58 -0.43
CA ASP A 829 4.76 41.17 0.04
C ASP A 829 5.57 42.33 0.60
N ASN A 830 5.38 43.54 0.08
CA ASN A 830 6.03 44.77 0.55
C ASN A 830 5.28 45.48 1.69
N GLY A 831 4.12 44.90 2.13
CA GLY A 831 3.32 45.45 3.20
C GLY A 831 2.56 46.75 2.90
N LEU A 832 2.64 47.26 1.68
CA LEU A 832 2.09 48.58 1.29
C LEU A 832 0.62 48.51 0.85
N PHE A 833 0.10 47.34 0.59
CA PHE A 833 -1.31 47.15 0.27
C PHE A 833 -1.93 46.04 1.15
N ARG A 834 -3.09 46.36 1.71
CA ARG A 834 -3.88 45.42 2.52
C ARG A 834 -5.30 45.43 2.01
N ILE A 835 -5.96 44.27 2.01
CA ILE A 835 -7.36 44.12 1.62
C ILE A 835 -8.05 43.11 2.54
N LYS A 836 -9.25 43.42 2.97
CA LYS A 836 -10.10 42.53 3.78
C LYS A 836 -11.54 42.59 3.34
N ALA A 837 -12.29 41.55 3.57
CA ALA A 837 -13.72 41.48 3.35
C ALA A 837 -14.44 41.26 4.68
N THR A 838 -15.50 42.02 4.92
CA THR A 838 -16.25 41.97 6.18
C THR A 838 -17.76 42.03 5.94
N PRO A 839 -18.56 41.08 6.45
CA PRO A 839 -18.15 39.82 7.05
C PRO A 839 -17.53 38.84 6.01
N ASN A 840 -16.79 37.84 6.44
CA ASN A 840 -16.40 36.70 5.60
C ASN A 840 -16.52 35.45 6.48
N PRO A 841 -17.52 34.56 6.24
CA PRO A 841 -18.41 34.47 5.06
C PRO A 841 -19.45 35.62 4.92
N ILE A 842 -19.80 35.92 3.66
CA ILE A 842 -20.86 36.90 3.30
C ILE A 842 -22.13 36.10 2.95
N SER A 843 -23.29 36.61 3.41
CA SER A 843 -24.60 36.07 3.06
C SER A 843 -25.24 36.77 1.86
N LEU A 844 -25.59 38.06 2.01
CA LEU A 844 -26.26 38.85 0.98
C LEU A 844 -25.41 40.05 0.53
N SER A 845 -24.71 40.70 1.46
CA SER A 845 -23.86 41.86 1.18
C SER A 845 -22.72 41.95 2.18
N GLY A 846 -21.64 42.59 1.79
CA GLY A 846 -20.45 42.79 2.62
C GLY A 846 -19.69 44.04 2.17
N LYS A 847 -18.61 44.34 2.87
CA LYS A 847 -17.70 45.43 2.55
C LYS A 847 -16.30 44.86 2.27
N ILE A 848 -15.64 45.45 1.30
CA ILE A 848 -14.25 45.22 1.01
C ILE A 848 -13.50 46.50 1.39
N ASP A 849 -12.71 46.41 2.45
CA ASP A 849 -11.83 47.51 2.87
C ASP A 849 -10.44 47.23 2.31
N PHE A 850 -9.82 48.22 1.68
CA PHE A 850 -8.43 48.16 1.32
C PHE A 850 -7.68 49.41 1.73
N SER A 851 -6.38 49.26 2.02
CA SER A 851 -5.50 50.36 2.34
C SER A 851 -4.27 50.33 1.45
N LEU A 852 -3.91 51.52 0.95
CA LEU A 852 -2.74 51.76 0.15
C LEU A 852 -1.74 52.62 0.94
N GLY A 853 -0.54 52.06 1.20
CA GLY A 853 0.58 52.77 1.79
C GLY A 853 1.41 53.49 0.72
N GLY A 854 2.37 54.32 1.20
CA GLY A 854 3.27 55.10 0.32
C GLY A 854 2.80 56.52 0.16
N ASN A 855 3.45 57.29 -0.75
CA ASN A 855 3.23 58.75 -0.91
C ASN A 855 2.70 59.12 -2.29
N SER A 856 2.43 58.21 -3.17
CA SER A 856 1.95 58.48 -4.53
C SER A 856 0.72 57.61 -4.88
N PRO A 857 -0.23 58.16 -5.65
CA PRO A 857 -1.35 57.41 -6.18
C PRO A 857 -0.91 56.21 -7.04
N LYS A 858 -1.65 55.09 -7.00
CA LYS A 858 -1.39 53.86 -7.79
C LYS A 858 -2.62 53.39 -8.48
N ASN A 859 -2.42 52.82 -9.68
CA ASN A 859 -3.51 52.14 -10.36
C ASN A 859 -3.80 50.80 -9.67
N ILE A 860 -5.08 50.62 -9.31
CA ILE A 860 -5.55 49.43 -8.63
C ILE A 860 -6.68 48.85 -9.46
N ASN A 861 -6.60 47.54 -9.70
CA ASN A 861 -7.68 46.76 -10.27
C ASN A 861 -8.06 45.63 -9.29
N ILE A 862 -9.30 45.66 -8.76
CA ILE A 862 -9.81 44.68 -7.84
C ILE A 862 -10.94 43.93 -8.54
N GLN A 863 -10.83 42.61 -8.62
CA GLN A 863 -11.76 41.75 -9.34
C GLN A 863 -12.25 40.63 -8.43
N LEU A 864 -13.48 40.19 -8.65
CA LEU A 864 -14.06 38.99 -8.06
C LEU A 864 -14.05 37.89 -9.11
N ILE A 865 -13.44 36.75 -8.78
CA ILE A 865 -13.39 35.58 -9.64
C ILE A 865 -13.96 34.35 -8.92
N ASP A 866 -14.43 33.35 -9.65
CA ASP A 866 -14.82 32.05 -9.09
C ASP A 866 -13.60 31.09 -8.95
N MET A 867 -13.84 29.91 -8.42
CA MET A 867 -12.81 28.86 -8.23
C MET A 867 -12.17 28.39 -9.56
N SER A 868 -12.80 28.60 -10.69
CA SER A 868 -12.23 28.25 -12.00
C SER A 868 -11.34 29.34 -12.57
N GLY A 869 -11.25 30.52 -11.92
CA GLY A 869 -10.54 31.70 -12.37
C GLY A 869 -11.37 32.59 -13.31
N LYS A 870 -12.64 32.30 -13.52
CA LYS A 870 -13.54 33.09 -14.35
C LYS A 870 -13.90 34.40 -13.64
N LEU A 871 -13.76 35.52 -14.35
CA LEU A 871 -14.17 36.83 -13.85
C LEU A 871 -15.69 36.89 -13.65
N ILE A 872 -16.10 37.18 -12.44
CA ILE A 872 -17.49 37.41 -12.04
C ILE A 872 -17.85 38.89 -12.10
N SER A 873 -16.99 39.76 -11.53
CA SER A 873 -17.20 41.22 -11.51
C SER A 873 -15.89 41.97 -11.33
N SER A 874 -15.75 43.12 -11.99
CA SER A 874 -14.72 44.10 -11.65
C SER A 874 -15.29 44.99 -10.55
N LEU A 875 -14.61 45.02 -9.40
CA LEU A 875 -15.07 45.74 -8.21
C LEU A 875 -14.49 47.13 -8.09
N TYR A 876 -13.27 47.31 -8.61
CA TYR A 876 -12.56 48.61 -8.62
C TYR A 876 -11.52 48.63 -9.73
N GLU A 877 -11.48 49.68 -10.53
CA GLU A 877 -10.53 49.85 -11.64
C GLU A 877 -10.23 51.32 -11.87
N GLN A 878 -9.41 51.87 -11.00
CA GLN A 878 -9.00 53.28 -11.09
C GLN A 878 -7.77 53.58 -10.24
N THR A 879 -7.23 54.80 -10.39
CA THR A 879 -6.12 55.26 -9.54
C THR A 879 -6.65 55.66 -8.16
N ALA A 880 -6.04 55.05 -7.12
CA ALA A 880 -6.32 55.34 -5.73
C ALA A 880 -5.19 56.14 -5.10
N ASN A 881 -5.53 57.11 -4.25
CA ASN A 881 -4.59 57.80 -3.40
C ASN A 881 -4.18 56.97 -2.20
N PRO A 882 -2.95 57.15 -1.63
CA PRO A 882 -2.62 56.52 -0.35
C PRO A 882 -3.68 56.83 0.74
N GLY A 883 -3.99 55.76 1.53
CA GLY A 883 -5.04 55.83 2.57
C GLY A 883 -5.98 54.62 2.56
N ASN A 884 -7.07 54.70 3.31
CA ASN A 884 -8.08 53.66 3.43
C ASN A 884 -9.21 53.90 2.45
N HIS A 885 -9.64 52.85 1.83
CA HIS A 885 -10.74 52.79 0.87
C HIS A 885 -11.73 51.70 1.21
N GLN A 886 -13.00 51.88 0.86
CA GLN A 886 -14.04 50.87 1.10
C GLN A 886 -14.94 50.75 -0.12
N LEU A 887 -15.27 49.51 -0.47
CA LEU A 887 -16.19 49.13 -1.53
C LEU A 887 -17.36 48.32 -0.94
N ASP A 888 -18.56 48.51 -1.44
CA ASP A 888 -19.69 47.63 -1.13
C ASP A 888 -19.69 46.43 -2.09
N LEU A 889 -19.85 45.26 -1.53
CA LEU A 889 -20.02 44.02 -2.28
C LEU A 889 -21.46 43.49 -2.11
N ASN A 890 -22.18 43.48 -3.24
CA ASN A 890 -23.48 42.83 -3.30
C ASN A 890 -23.27 41.36 -3.75
N ALA A 891 -23.66 40.42 -2.90
CA ALA A 891 -23.55 39.00 -3.14
C ALA A 891 -24.88 38.31 -3.48
N GLU A 892 -25.99 39.09 -3.64
CA GLU A 892 -27.34 38.53 -3.89
C GLU A 892 -27.43 37.68 -5.15
N SER A 893 -26.61 37.94 -6.17
CA SER A 893 -26.59 37.17 -7.41
C SER A 893 -25.62 36.01 -7.40
N LEU A 894 -24.75 35.88 -6.36
CA LEU A 894 -23.74 34.85 -6.28
C LEU A 894 -24.29 33.58 -5.62
N SER A 895 -23.87 32.41 -6.06
CA SER A 895 -24.19 31.13 -5.40
C SER A 895 -23.32 30.91 -4.15
N SER A 896 -23.81 30.12 -3.19
CA SER A 896 -22.97 29.68 -2.07
C SER A 896 -21.70 28.96 -2.60
N GLY A 897 -20.53 29.34 -2.11
CA GLY A 897 -19.27 28.80 -2.58
C GLY A 897 -18.06 29.66 -2.23
N ILE A 898 -16.90 29.24 -2.69
CA ILE A 898 -15.64 29.98 -2.51
C ILE A 898 -15.38 30.79 -3.77
N TYR A 899 -15.04 32.05 -3.58
CA TYR A 899 -14.63 33.02 -4.59
C TYR A 899 -13.27 33.62 -4.19
N PHE A 900 -12.63 34.36 -5.05
CA PHE A 900 -11.42 35.07 -4.74
C PHE A 900 -11.55 36.54 -5.18
N ILE A 901 -11.15 37.42 -4.28
CA ILE A 901 -10.93 38.82 -4.61
C ILE A 901 -9.45 38.94 -4.99
N ILE A 902 -9.21 39.36 -6.23
CA ILE A 902 -7.89 39.59 -6.78
C ILE A 902 -7.64 41.08 -6.86
N ALA A 903 -6.65 41.59 -6.18
CA ALA A 903 -6.21 42.98 -6.32
C ALA A 903 -4.86 43.02 -7.03
N ASN A 904 -4.81 43.67 -8.18
CA ASN A 904 -3.59 43.92 -8.95
C ASN A 904 -3.22 45.40 -8.75
N ILE A 905 -2.02 45.66 -8.25
CA ILE A 905 -1.46 46.97 -7.94
C ILE A 905 -0.09 47.07 -8.64
N GLU A 906 -0.04 47.70 -9.80
CA GLU A 906 1.15 47.69 -10.65
C GLU A 906 1.65 46.28 -10.92
N GLU A 907 2.86 45.92 -10.45
CA GLU A 907 3.41 44.55 -10.60
C GLU A 907 3.08 43.63 -9.44
N THR A 908 2.33 44.09 -8.43
CA THR A 908 1.97 43.31 -7.25
C THR A 908 0.55 42.76 -7.35
N ARG A 909 0.38 41.46 -7.05
CA ARG A 909 -0.93 40.83 -7.00
C ARG A 909 -1.20 40.27 -5.61
N VAL A 910 -2.39 40.61 -5.07
CA VAL A 910 -2.85 40.10 -3.76
C VAL A 910 -4.16 39.33 -3.95
N ASN A 911 -4.26 38.15 -3.32
CA ASN A 911 -5.39 37.26 -3.41
C ASN A 911 -6.05 37.12 -2.03
N LEU A 912 -7.35 37.35 -1.94
CA LEU A 912 -8.13 37.21 -0.73
C LEU A 912 -9.26 36.20 -0.96
N PRO A 913 -9.31 35.08 -0.26
CA PRO A 913 -10.43 34.14 -0.37
C PRO A 913 -11.69 34.73 0.25
N LEU A 914 -12.81 34.59 -0.42
CA LEU A 914 -14.13 35.07 -0.05
C LEU A 914 -15.12 33.92 -0.03
N ILE A 915 -15.78 33.71 1.07
CA ILE A 915 -16.81 32.67 1.20
C ILE A 915 -18.21 33.31 1.13
N ILE A 916 -19.02 32.83 0.20
CA ILE A 916 -20.43 33.16 0.12
C ILE A 916 -21.23 32.02 0.74
N ASN A 917 -22.07 32.35 1.74
CA ASN A 917 -22.87 31.38 2.46
C ASN A 917 -24.33 31.91 2.59
N LYS A 918 -25.17 31.44 1.66
CA LYS A 918 -26.60 31.77 1.61
C LYS A 918 -27.45 30.73 2.28
#